data_3e1bb5da5764a078670e4d282c940c57
#
_entry.id   3e1bb5da5764a078670e4d282c940c57
#
_cell.length_a   1.000
_cell.length_b   1.000
_cell.length_c   1.000
_cell.angle_alpha   90.00
_cell.angle_beta   90.00
_cell.angle_gamma   90.00
#
_symmetry.space_group_name_H-M   'P 1'
#
loop_
_entity.id
_entity.type
_entity.pdbx_description
1 polymer ?
#
loop_
_entity_poly.entity_id
_entity_poly.type
_entity_poly.pdbx_seq_one_letter_code
_entity_poly.pdbx_strand_id
1 'polypeptide(L)'
;MGSRRGKEGLLLAVFWVVAIALIGTAANRLILHGPLGGTLQKKETGRMLMELSVLFLWNLWWLCLAVKSREKRGLAIACLIPGWLLFLWGHRILIPLIGAGVWMGTLAGYGICINNCFLENIGRKNKVVFPVWEKILLGLTTGSAAWMVLVCAVSLTEHGGIGLWRKLALLLALGIAAISLWKNKKNFGRSVDNCLKTEQIADMSGMKKQNVVSKCSNLFRAVMPETVLQAALLAFILTMFFLQAGRLNHELDYDSLHYGLRSAYVLDNGNGIYKNLGLINLVYTYSKGAEVLVLPLSGTPTYGFVLSFTFWTTIVSVVTAAVMGARFSGKTAGFWTGALVSAIPGIMNMAVSAKSDSITLMCQLIIYDFLCLAVVRENIWLIFAVAVYLLSLVYKPTALVFSTALGGVGLVSLLIFKKTGKPEKRAFLTWILPLFTTTGLWYRTWLLTGVPVTSVYANFFEKIGFKVKYPYNFSHVIGDPSVLSRGEKIHRLLERLKGVLISPVGEDMEHVIIAWGTVLVTALLLFWIFQVITRFIKHQQISQLDFFDGFLMITLLIGSAASIYTLAQIDGNYFILVYAVAAISTVRITGYWLKTEETENIAAVTTGSAAVETKKILRSGICLLAVPFFLFNTLIASSTSWAGCPGFTSFKLVNRGYYDHRHHTHKSWERRGCKELYSRFTPKTRVVAFGFHPQVLDMACSVQSYYDITGSGGDVYLVKKLAYFEEYLKWAGTEYIYVQAGYLADQPRATQIIEDMIAEGTLRDLTFEWGNMLAKVDLDHPFKEPDERLVQLFRDNYSMEKNGN
;
A
#
# COMPACT_ATOMS: atom_id res chain seq x y z
N MET A 1 -43.13 -9.05 23.98
CA MET A 1 -42.51 -9.08 22.63
C MET A 1 -42.63 -7.74 21.89
N GLY A 2 -43.69 -6.98 21.93
CA GLY A 2 -43.87 -5.70 21.23
C GLY A 2 -42.90 -4.59 21.64
N SER A 3 -42.55 -4.42 22.89
CA SER A 3 -41.63 -3.38 23.39
C SER A 3 -40.17 -3.57 22.95
N ARG A 4 -39.70 -4.81 22.72
CA ARG A 4 -38.35 -5.08 22.25
C ARG A 4 -38.20 -4.77 20.75
N ARG A 5 -39.15 -5.09 19.89
CA ARG A 5 -39.14 -4.77 18.45
C ARG A 5 -39.18 -3.27 18.21
N GLY A 6 -39.93 -2.52 19.04
CA GLY A 6 -39.96 -1.06 18.95
C GLY A 6 -38.59 -0.42 19.26
N LYS A 7 -37.86 -0.94 20.23
CA LYS A 7 -36.51 -0.43 20.60
C LYS A 7 -35.47 -0.71 19.49
N GLU A 8 -35.53 -1.87 18.83
CA GLU A 8 -34.63 -2.18 17.71
C GLU A 8 -34.90 -1.30 16.51
N GLY A 9 -36.17 -1.11 16.15
CA GLY A 9 -36.56 -0.21 15.08
C GLY A 9 -36.14 1.24 15.32
N LEU A 10 -36.31 1.71 16.57
CA LEU A 10 -35.87 3.05 16.96
C LEU A 10 -34.33 3.21 16.86
N LEU A 11 -33.57 2.25 17.39
CA LEU A 11 -32.12 2.29 17.33
C LEU A 11 -31.61 2.27 15.85
N LEU A 12 -32.25 1.48 15.00
CA LEU A 12 -31.90 1.44 13.57
C LEU A 12 -32.25 2.76 12.88
N ALA A 13 -33.37 3.36 13.19
CA ALA A 13 -33.77 4.67 12.69
C ALA A 13 -32.80 5.76 13.13
N VAL A 14 -32.40 5.78 14.40
CA VAL A 14 -31.40 6.70 14.94
C VAL A 14 -30.05 6.52 14.23
N PHE A 15 -29.61 5.27 14.03
CA PHE A 15 -28.38 4.99 13.26
C PHE A 15 -28.44 5.59 11.86
N TRP A 16 -29.53 5.39 11.14
CA TRP A 16 -29.67 5.91 9.78
C TRP A 16 -29.74 7.44 9.72
N VAL A 17 -30.41 8.06 10.67
CA VAL A 17 -30.45 9.53 10.78
C VAL A 17 -29.03 10.08 10.98
N VAL A 18 -28.27 9.48 11.91
CA VAL A 18 -26.88 9.89 12.17
C VAL A 18 -25.99 9.64 10.95
N ALA A 19 -26.11 8.49 10.29
CA ALA A 19 -25.35 8.17 9.09
C ALA A 19 -25.63 9.15 7.95
N ILE A 20 -26.91 9.46 7.69
CA ILE A 20 -27.31 10.44 6.66
C ILE A 20 -26.82 11.84 7.02
N ALA A 21 -26.89 12.26 8.30
CA ALA A 21 -26.39 13.54 8.74
C ALA A 21 -24.86 13.65 8.54
N LEU A 22 -24.09 12.60 8.84
CA LEU A 22 -22.66 12.55 8.61
C LEU A 22 -22.32 12.63 7.10
N ILE A 23 -23.06 11.91 6.25
CA ILE A 23 -22.89 11.99 4.79
C ILE A 23 -23.21 13.39 4.30
N GLY A 24 -24.33 13.96 4.73
CA GLY A 24 -24.73 15.32 4.37
C GLY A 24 -23.69 16.35 4.75
N THR A 25 -23.13 16.25 5.97
CA THR A 25 -22.05 17.13 6.44
C THR A 25 -20.78 16.98 5.60
N ALA A 26 -20.36 15.76 5.30
CA ALA A 26 -19.20 15.49 4.47
C ALA A 26 -19.43 15.97 3.03
N ALA A 27 -20.59 15.70 2.45
CA ALA A 27 -20.95 16.16 1.11
C ALA A 27 -20.96 17.70 1.03
N ASN A 28 -21.54 18.36 2.01
CA ASN A 28 -21.55 19.82 2.07
C ASN A 28 -20.13 20.40 2.12
N ARG A 29 -19.27 19.87 2.98
CA ARG A 29 -17.91 20.38 3.17
C ARG A 29 -16.95 20.01 2.04
N LEU A 30 -17.08 18.83 1.46
CA LEU A 30 -16.16 18.34 0.44
C LEU A 30 -16.61 18.69 -0.98
N ILE A 31 -17.91 18.71 -1.28
CA ILE A 31 -18.45 18.94 -2.61
C ILE A 31 -18.88 20.41 -2.78
N LEU A 32 -19.78 20.90 -1.92
CA LEU A 32 -20.35 22.24 -2.11
C LEU A 32 -19.38 23.36 -1.74
N HIS A 33 -18.59 23.20 -0.68
CA HIS A 33 -17.67 24.22 -0.17
C HIS A 33 -16.21 23.77 -0.17
N GLY A 34 -15.88 22.69 -0.87
CA GLY A 34 -14.57 22.07 -0.83
C GLY A 34 -14.00 21.73 -2.20
N PRO A 35 -12.82 21.09 -2.21
CA PRO A 35 -12.03 20.87 -3.42
C PRO A 35 -12.69 19.92 -4.44
N LEU A 36 -13.65 19.08 -4.01
CA LEU A 36 -14.32 18.13 -4.92
C LEU A 36 -15.25 18.83 -5.91
N GLY A 37 -15.89 19.93 -5.52
CA GLY A 37 -16.80 20.67 -6.41
C GLY A 37 -16.12 21.15 -7.69
N GLY A 38 -14.91 21.73 -7.55
CA GLY A 38 -14.11 22.15 -8.69
C GLY A 38 -13.60 20.99 -9.55
N THR A 39 -13.32 19.84 -8.92
CA THR A 39 -12.87 18.65 -9.66
C THR A 39 -14.00 18.00 -10.45
N LEU A 40 -15.22 17.98 -9.91
CA LEU A 40 -16.41 17.44 -10.61
C LEU A 40 -16.79 18.24 -11.86
N GLN A 41 -16.43 19.53 -11.91
CA GLN A 41 -16.69 20.42 -13.07
C GLN A 41 -15.70 20.20 -14.23
N LYS A 42 -14.58 19.50 -14.01
CA LYS A 42 -13.58 19.24 -15.04
C LYS A 42 -14.09 18.24 -16.08
N LYS A 43 -13.85 18.52 -17.37
CA LYS A 43 -14.19 17.65 -18.50
C LYS A 43 -13.56 16.25 -18.35
N GLU A 44 -12.36 16.18 -17.79
CA GLU A 44 -11.62 14.96 -17.55
C GLU A 44 -12.36 14.04 -16.58
N THR A 45 -12.93 14.61 -15.52
CA THR A 45 -13.74 13.86 -14.55
C THR A 45 -15.00 13.29 -15.21
N GLY A 46 -15.69 14.08 -16.01
CA GLY A 46 -16.86 13.60 -16.75
C GLY A 46 -16.54 12.45 -17.71
N ARG A 47 -15.42 12.54 -18.43
CA ARG A 47 -14.96 11.44 -19.31
C ARG A 47 -14.61 10.19 -18.53
N MET A 48 -13.90 10.34 -17.42
CA MET A 48 -13.56 9.22 -16.53
C MET A 48 -14.80 8.53 -16.00
N LEU A 49 -15.79 9.28 -15.50
CA LEU A 49 -17.04 8.71 -15.01
C LEU A 49 -17.79 7.98 -16.11
N MET A 50 -17.77 8.48 -17.35
CA MET A 50 -18.34 7.80 -18.51
C MET A 50 -17.64 6.47 -18.80
N GLU A 51 -16.32 6.44 -18.87
CA GLU A 51 -15.53 5.23 -19.10
C GLU A 51 -15.78 4.17 -18.01
N LEU A 52 -15.78 4.60 -16.74
CA LEU A 52 -16.06 3.71 -15.61
C LEU A 52 -17.52 3.20 -15.60
N SER A 53 -18.48 4.03 -15.99
CA SER A 53 -19.88 3.62 -16.10
C SER A 53 -20.08 2.55 -17.17
N VAL A 54 -19.46 2.75 -18.34
CA VAL A 54 -19.47 1.74 -19.41
C VAL A 54 -18.84 0.44 -18.93
N LEU A 55 -17.69 0.52 -18.26
CA LEU A 55 -16.99 -0.66 -17.75
C LEU A 55 -17.78 -1.38 -16.64
N PHE A 56 -18.44 -0.61 -15.76
CA PHE A 56 -19.32 -1.17 -14.73
C PHE A 56 -20.51 -1.92 -15.36
N LEU A 57 -21.18 -1.32 -16.34
CA LEU A 57 -22.30 -1.94 -17.05
C LEU A 57 -21.86 -3.18 -17.83
N TRP A 58 -20.70 -3.13 -18.47
CA TRP A 58 -20.07 -4.27 -19.13
C TRP A 58 -19.84 -5.43 -18.16
N ASN A 59 -19.19 -5.16 -17.03
CA ASN A 59 -18.95 -6.16 -16.01
C ASN A 59 -20.27 -6.72 -15.45
N LEU A 60 -21.20 -5.85 -15.08
CA LEU A 60 -22.49 -6.23 -14.53
C LEU A 60 -23.29 -7.12 -15.50
N TRP A 61 -23.34 -6.75 -16.78
CA TRP A 61 -24.07 -7.51 -17.81
C TRP A 61 -23.54 -8.94 -17.91
N TRP A 62 -22.24 -9.10 -18.11
CA TRP A 62 -21.64 -10.42 -18.28
C TRP A 62 -21.67 -11.26 -17.02
N LEU A 63 -21.47 -10.66 -15.84
CA LEU A 63 -21.60 -11.36 -14.57
C LEU A 63 -23.03 -11.81 -14.29
N CYS A 64 -24.03 -10.99 -14.59
CA CYS A 64 -25.44 -11.39 -14.50
C CYS A 64 -25.79 -12.53 -15.46
N LEU A 65 -25.25 -12.51 -16.68
CA LEU A 65 -25.43 -13.63 -17.63
C LEU A 65 -24.80 -14.92 -17.10
N ALA A 66 -23.59 -14.82 -16.47
CA ALA A 66 -22.90 -15.96 -15.85
C ALA A 66 -23.68 -16.54 -14.65
N VAL A 67 -24.47 -15.71 -13.95
CA VAL A 67 -25.39 -16.14 -12.88
C VAL A 67 -26.62 -16.84 -13.45
N LYS A 68 -27.25 -16.22 -14.44
CA LYS A 68 -28.52 -16.73 -15.03
C LYS A 68 -28.35 -18.02 -15.81
N SER A 69 -27.23 -18.23 -16.49
CA SER A 69 -27.01 -19.41 -17.34
C SER A 69 -25.69 -20.09 -16.98
N ARG A 70 -25.78 -21.27 -16.34
CA ARG A 70 -24.61 -22.09 -15.99
C ARG A 70 -23.85 -22.56 -17.24
N GLU A 71 -24.56 -22.87 -18.33
CA GLU A 71 -23.96 -23.31 -19.59
C GLU A 71 -23.12 -22.19 -20.26
N LYS A 72 -23.63 -20.95 -20.24
CA LYS A 72 -22.99 -19.79 -20.83
C LYS A 72 -21.95 -19.12 -19.91
N ARG A 73 -21.73 -19.66 -18.71
CA ARG A 73 -20.81 -19.06 -17.71
C ARG A 73 -19.38 -18.88 -18.26
N GLY A 74 -18.84 -19.88 -18.95
CA GLY A 74 -17.51 -19.78 -19.55
C GLY A 74 -17.43 -18.71 -20.63
N LEU A 75 -18.43 -18.62 -21.49
CA LEU A 75 -18.53 -17.58 -22.52
C LEU A 75 -18.65 -16.19 -21.89
N ALA A 76 -19.53 -16.03 -20.91
CA ALA A 76 -19.74 -14.75 -20.24
C ALA A 76 -18.43 -14.22 -19.61
N ILE A 77 -17.62 -15.10 -19.01
CA ILE A 77 -16.30 -14.75 -18.44
C ILE A 77 -15.31 -14.41 -19.55
N ALA A 78 -15.27 -15.19 -20.62
CA ALA A 78 -14.42 -14.90 -21.77
C ALA A 78 -14.73 -13.53 -22.38
N CYS A 79 -15.98 -13.11 -22.39
CA CYS A 79 -16.40 -11.80 -22.87
C CYS A 79 -16.03 -10.62 -21.94
N LEU A 80 -15.74 -10.85 -20.66
CA LEU A 80 -15.19 -9.81 -19.80
C LEU A 80 -13.78 -9.37 -20.23
N ILE A 81 -12.95 -10.34 -20.66
CA ILE A 81 -11.53 -10.14 -20.95
C ILE A 81 -11.27 -9.07 -22.02
N PRO A 82 -11.96 -9.06 -23.17
CA PRO A 82 -11.73 -8.02 -24.19
C PRO A 82 -11.94 -6.60 -23.67
N GLY A 83 -13.00 -6.37 -22.89
CA GLY A 83 -13.26 -5.05 -22.29
C GLY A 83 -12.14 -4.63 -21.32
N TRP A 84 -11.65 -5.56 -20.52
CA TRP A 84 -10.53 -5.30 -19.60
C TRP A 84 -9.23 -5.02 -20.36
N LEU A 85 -8.91 -5.83 -21.36
CA LEU A 85 -7.71 -5.64 -22.18
C LEU A 85 -7.76 -4.31 -22.94
N LEU A 86 -8.92 -3.96 -23.52
CA LEU A 86 -9.09 -2.68 -24.21
C LEU A 86 -8.86 -1.50 -23.27
N PHE A 87 -9.41 -1.54 -22.05
CA PHE A 87 -9.21 -0.51 -21.03
C PHE A 87 -7.74 -0.40 -20.65
N LEU A 88 -7.12 -1.51 -20.23
CA LEU A 88 -5.73 -1.54 -19.78
C LEU A 88 -4.74 -1.16 -20.90
N TRP A 89 -5.01 -1.57 -22.13
CA TRP A 89 -4.23 -1.18 -23.30
C TRP A 89 -4.38 0.31 -23.61
N GLY A 90 -5.60 0.81 -23.59
CA GLY A 90 -5.90 2.22 -23.83
C GLY A 90 -5.23 3.15 -22.84
N HIS A 91 -5.16 2.74 -21.57
CA HIS A 91 -4.45 3.44 -20.50
C HIS A 91 -2.95 3.09 -20.41
N ARG A 92 -2.42 2.29 -21.36
CA ARG A 92 -1.01 1.88 -21.45
C ARG A 92 -0.44 1.22 -20.19
N ILE A 93 -1.30 0.59 -19.40
CA ILE A 93 -0.93 -0.05 -18.15
C ILE A 93 -0.86 -1.59 -18.24
N LEU A 94 -1.28 -2.17 -19.36
CA LEU A 94 -1.35 -3.63 -19.53
C LEU A 94 0.01 -4.30 -19.29
N ILE A 95 1.07 -3.80 -19.92
CA ILE A 95 2.43 -4.39 -19.80
C ILE A 95 3.00 -4.21 -18.39
N PRO A 96 2.97 -3.00 -17.78
CA PRO A 96 3.36 -2.81 -16.39
C PRO A 96 2.59 -3.71 -15.42
N LEU A 97 1.28 -3.83 -15.59
CA LEU A 97 0.43 -4.63 -14.72
C LEU A 97 0.76 -6.14 -14.80
N ILE A 98 0.96 -6.66 -16.02
CA ILE A 98 1.39 -8.04 -16.22
C ILE A 98 2.79 -8.26 -15.64
N GLY A 99 3.74 -7.37 -15.92
CA GLY A 99 5.12 -7.49 -15.42
C GLY A 99 5.19 -7.53 -13.89
N ALA A 100 4.48 -6.63 -13.23
CA ALA A 100 4.39 -6.62 -11.77
C ALA A 100 3.66 -7.86 -11.22
N GLY A 101 2.61 -8.32 -11.90
CA GLY A 101 1.87 -9.55 -11.55
C GLY A 101 2.74 -10.80 -11.69
N VAL A 102 3.53 -10.91 -12.76
CA VAL A 102 4.51 -11.99 -12.95
C VAL A 102 5.54 -11.98 -11.82
N TRP A 103 6.04 -10.79 -11.44
CA TRP A 103 6.98 -10.66 -10.33
C TRP A 103 6.38 -11.11 -9.00
N MET A 104 5.19 -10.63 -8.66
CA MET A 104 4.48 -11.07 -7.44
C MET A 104 4.18 -12.58 -7.47
N GLY A 105 3.75 -13.10 -8.60
CA GLY A 105 3.54 -14.55 -8.80
C GLY A 105 4.83 -15.37 -8.66
N THR A 106 5.96 -14.83 -9.09
CA THR A 106 7.29 -15.45 -8.91
C THR A 106 7.63 -15.55 -7.42
N LEU A 107 7.46 -14.47 -6.66
CA LEU A 107 7.68 -14.46 -5.21
C LEU A 107 6.78 -15.49 -4.52
N ALA A 108 5.47 -15.47 -4.80
CA ALA A 108 4.53 -16.43 -4.25
C ALA A 108 4.91 -17.90 -4.61
N GLY A 109 5.28 -18.13 -5.85
CA GLY A 109 5.65 -19.45 -6.37
C GLY A 109 6.89 -20.04 -5.65
N TYR A 110 7.95 -19.24 -5.50
CA TYR A 110 9.13 -19.67 -4.73
C TYR A 110 8.80 -19.96 -3.28
N GLY A 111 8.06 -19.06 -2.63
CA GLY A 111 7.67 -19.29 -1.24
C GLY A 111 6.79 -20.53 -1.08
N ILE A 112 5.86 -20.81 -2.00
CA ILE A 112 5.09 -22.05 -2.01
C ILE A 112 6.01 -23.27 -2.18
N CYS A 113 7.00 -23.21 -3.07
CA CYS A 113 7.96 -24.30 -3.24
C CYS A 113 8.75 -24.56 -1.96
N ILE A 114 9.27 -23.50 -1.31
CA ILE A 114 9.99 -23.61 -0.03
C ILE A 114 9.08 -24.19 1.06
N ASN A 115 7.88 -23.63 1.19
CA ASN A 115 6.93 -24.05 2.23
C ASN A 115 6.46 -25.51 2.04
N ASN A 116 6.27 -25.97 0.82
CA ASN A 116 5.83 -27.34 0.55
C ASN A 116 6.83 -28.38 1.04
N CYS A 117 8.13 -28.06 1.16
CA CYS A 117 9.13 -28.98 1.69
C CYS A 117 8.79 -29.50 3.12
N PHE A 118 8.05 -28.70 3.90
CA PHE A 118 7.67 -29.04 5.28
C PHE A 118 6.16 -29.02 5.54
N LEU A 119 5.36 -28.17 4.87
CA LEU A 119 3.91 -28.09 5.11
C LEU A 119 3.16 -29.38 4.72
N GLU A 120 3.58 -30.09 3.69
CA GLU A 120 2.96 -31.35 3.32
C GLU A 120 3.10 -32.40 4.42
N ASN A 121 4.26 -32.44 5.08
CA ASN A 121 4.50 -33.33 6.21
C ASN A 121 3.67 -32.95 7.45
N ILE A 122 3.56 -31.63 7.72
CA ILE A 122 2.73 -31.11 8.80
C ILE A 122 1.25 -31.43 8.56
N GLY A 123 0.76 -31.19 7.34
CA GLY A 123 -0.63 -31.45 6.96
C GLY A 123 -1.01 -32.92 7.10
N ARG A 124 -0.10 -33.85 6.70
CA ARG A 124 -0.32 -35.29 6.83
C ARG A 124 -0.34 -35.74 8.27
N LYS A 125 0.61 -35.25 9.09
CA LYS A 125 0.76 -35.64 10.49
C LYS A 125 -0.38 -35.14 11.38
N ASN A 126 -0.78 -33.88 11.20
CA ASN A 126 -1.74 -33.21 12.08
C ASN A 126 -3.15 -33.15 11.48
N LYS A 127 -3.37 -33.75 10.29
CA LYS A 127 -4.64 -33.69 9.55
C LYS A 127 -5.11 -32.24 9.29
N VAL A 128 -4.19 -31.26 9.27
CA VAL A 128 -4.50 -29.86 9.00
C VAL A 128 -4.68 -29.66 7.51
N VAL A 129 -5.83 -29.14 7.13
CA VAL A 129 -6.10 -28.72 5.75
C VAL A 129 -5.72 -27.25 5.60
N PHE A 130 -4.70 -26.99 4.77
CA PHE A 130 -4.31 -25.63 4.41
C PHE A 130 -5.13 -25.17 3.21
N PRO A 131 -6.02 -24.16 3.35
CA PRO A 131 -6.75 -23.62 2.23
C PRO A 131 -5.80 -23.01 1.18
N VAL A 132 -6.25 -22.95 -0.07
CA VAL A 132 -5.38 -22.54 -1.19
C VAL A 132 -4.92 -21.09 -1.05
N TRP A 133 -5.83 -20.20 -0.63
CA TRP A 133 -5.53 -18.78 -0.48
C TRP A 133 -4.43 -18.54 0.56
N GLU A 134 -4.54 -19.16 1.73
CA GLU A 134 -3.56 -19.03 2.81
C GLU A 134 -2.19 -19.65 2.44
N LYS A 135 -2.18 -20.68 1.61
CA LYS A 135 -0.92 -21.18 1.02
C LYS A 135 -0.27 -20.14 0.11
N ILE A 136 -1.07 -19.43 -0.67
CA ILE A 136 -0.58 -18.33 -1.55
C ILE A 136 -0.05 -17.19 -0.68
N LEU A 137 -0.78 -16.77 0.35
CA LEU A 137 -0.38 -15.70 1.26
C LEU A 137 0.91 -16.03 2.02
N LEU A 138 1.01 -17.23 2.59
CA LEU A 138 2.23 -17.70 3.25
C LEU A 138 3.37 -17.84 2.24
N GLY A 139 3.08 -18.29 1.01
CA GLY A 139 4.03 -18.36 -0.08
C GLY A 139 4.57 -16.97 -0.45
N LEU A 140 3.68 -15.98 -0.59
CA LEU A 140 4.08 -14.60 -0.88
C LEU A 140 4.97 -14.04 0.24
N THR A 141 4.64 -14.29 1.51
CA THR A 141 5.46 -13.90 2.67
C THR A 141 6.86 -14.51 2.60
N THR A 142 6.94 -15.83 2.46
CA THR A 142 8.21 -16.57 2.43
C THR A 142 9.06 -16.20 1.22
N GLY A 143 8.45 -16.06 0.04
CA GLY A 143 9.16 -15.68 -1.18
C GLY A 143 9.65 -14.24 -1.16
N SER A 144 8.88 -13.31 -0.61
CA SER A 144 9.31 -11.93 -0.38
C SER A 144 10.50 -11.88 0.57
N ALA A 145 10.44 -12.63 1.67
CA ALA A 145 11.55 -12.74 2.61
C ALA A 145 12.80 -13.35 1.95
N ALA A 146 12.65 -14.40 1.15
CA ALA A 146 13.76 -15.03 0.43
C ALA A 146 14.44 -14.07 -0.55
N TRP A 147 13.67 -13.27 -1.28
CA TRP A 147 14.19 -12.23 -2.15
C TRP A 147 15.00 -11.19 -1.38
N MET A 148 14.46 -10.67 -0.27
CA MET A 148 15.15 -9.69 0.55
C MET A 148 16.43 -10.24 1.17
N VAL A 149 16.44 -11.50 1.63
CA VAL A 149 17.65 -12.18 2.10
C VAL A 149 18.69 -12.28 0.98
N LEU A 150 18.27 -12.60 -0.25
CA LEU A 150 19.16 -12.64 -1.40
C LEU A 150 19.77 -11.26 -1.68
N VAL A 151 18.95 -10.20 -1.68
CA VAL A 151 19.43 -8.82 -1.87
C VAL A 151 20.40 -8.44 -0.76
N CYS A 152 20.08 -8.74 0.50
CA CYS A 152 21.00 -8.51 1.62
C CYS A 152 22.32 -9.25 1.43
N ALA A 153 22.30 -10.54 1.12
CA ALA A 153 23.49 -11.37 0.96
C ALA A 153 24.39 -10.88 -0.18
N VAL A 154 23.81 -10.55 -1.34
CA VAL A 154 24.55 -10.01 -2.48
C VAL A 154 25.13 -8.63 -2.16
N SER A 155 24.37 -7.79 -1.45
CA SER A 155 24.82 -6.45 -1.06
C SER A 155 25.97 -6.47 -0.05
N LEU A 156 26.11 -7.52 0.77
CA LEU A 156 27.26 -7.70 1.67
C LEU A 156 28.57 -7.91 0.90
N THR A 157 28.50 -8.36 -0.34
CA THR A 157 29.69 -8.47 -1.24
C THR A 157 29.92 -7.20 -2.06
N GLU A 158 29.27 -6.10 -1.71
CA GLU A 158 29.36 -4.79 -2.38
C GLU A 158 28.93 -4.83 -3.86
N HIS A 159 28.02 -5.73 -4.20
CA HIS A 159 27.43 -5.84 -5.53
C HIS A 159 25.96 -5.41 -5.50
N GLY A 160 25.55 -4.73 -6.57
CA GLY A 160 24.19 -4.22 -6.69
C GLY A 160 23.90 -3.65 -8.07
N GLY A 161 22.89 -2.79 -8.11
CA GLY A 161 22.46 -2.07 -9.30
C GLY A 161 21.30 -2.74 -10.04
N ILE A 162 20.48 -1.91 -10.69
CA ILE A 162 19.23 -2.31 -11.37
C ILE A 162 19.44 -3.49 -12.31
N GLY A 163 20.53 -3.46 -13.08
CA GLY A 163 20.83 -4.51 -14.06
C GLY A 163 21.01 -5.88 -13.41
N LEU A 164 21.67 -5.94 -12.25
CA LEU A 164 21.86 -7.17 -11.50
C LEU A 164 20.52 -7.67 -10.95
N TRP A 165 19.74 -6.79 -10.29
CA TRP A 165 18.46 -7.17 -9.68
C TRP A 165 17.46 -7.68 -10.72
N ARG A 166 17.41 -7.06 -11.91
CA ARG A 166 16.57 -7.54 -13.02
C ARG A 166 17.00 -8.91 -13.55
N LYS A 167 18.31 -9.14 -13.70
CA LYS A 167 18.83 -10.46 -14.12
C LYS A 167 18.46 -11.54 -13.12
N LEU A 168 18.66 -11.29 -11.83
CA LEU A 168 18.29 -12.24 -10.76
C LEU A 168 16.78 -12.48 -10.73
N ALA A 169 15.95 -11.45 -10.82
CA ALA A 169 14.50 -11.61 -10.85
C ALA A 169 14.02 -12.40 -12.07
N LEU A 170 14.62 -12.16 -13.25
CA LEU A 170 14.33 -12.93 -14.48
C LEU A 170 14.72 -14.39 -14.32
N LEU A 171 15.91 -14.68 -13.79
CA LEU A 171 16.35 -16.06 -13.51
C LEU A 171 15.39 -16.77 -12.55
N LEU A 172 14.93 -16.08 -11.52
CA LEU A 172 13.93 -16.61 -10.60
C LEU A 172 12.60 -16.88 -11.33
N ALA A 173 12.10 -15.96 -12.15
CA ALA A 173 10.87 -16.15 -12.91
C ALA A 173 10.96 -17.35 -13.88
N LEU A 174 12.07 -17.47 -14.60
CA LEU A 174 12.33 -18.61 -15.49
C LEU A 174 12.43 -19.93 -14.70
N GLY A 175 13.10 -19.90 -13.53
CA GLY A 175 13.19 -21.07 -12.64
C GLY A 175 11.82 -21.58 -12.18
N ILE A 176 10.93 -20.69 -11.74
CA ILE A 176 9.56 -21.07 -11.36
C ILE A 176 8.76 -21.58 -12.56
N ALA A 177 8.89 -20.96 -13.73
CA ALA A 177 8.25 -21.44 -14.93
C ALA A 177 8.73 -22.86 -15.28
N ALA A 178 10.03 -23.13 -15.24
CA ALA A 178 10.62 -24.44 -15.49
C ALA A 178 10.14 -25.50 -14.48
N ILE A 179 10.11 -25.18 -13.18
CA ILE A 179 9.59 -26.07 -12.14
C ILE A 179 8.12 -26.38 -12.38
N SER A 180 7.33 -25.39 -12.76
CA SER A 180 5.90 -25.56 -13.05
C SER A 180 5.67 -26.47 -14.27
N LEU A 181 6.42 -26.27 -15.35
CA LEU A 181 6.36 -27.10 -16.56
C LEU A 181 6.79 -28.54 -16.25
N TRP A 182 7.88 -28.72 -15.50
CA TRP A 182 8.37 -30.04 -15.11
C TRP A 182 7.35 -30.80 -14.26
N LYS A 183 6.75 -30.14 -13.26
CA LYS A 183 5.68 -30.74 -12.44
C LYS A 183 4.45 -31.10 -13.27
N ASN A 184 4.06 -30.23 -14.22
CA ASN A 184 2.93 -30.51 -15.10
C ASN A 184 3.23 -31.71 -16.04
N LYS A 185 4.44 -31.78 -16.62
CA LYS A 185 4.88 -32.90 -17.45
C LYS A 185 4.87 -34.22 -16.65
N LYS A 186 5.38 -34.22 -15.41
CA LYS A 186 5.38 -35.40 -14.53
C LYS A 186 3.97 -35.84 -14.15
N ASN A 187 3.07 -34.88 -13.90
CA ASN A 187 1.66 -35.18 -13.62
C ASN A 187 0.93 -35.68 -14.87
N PHE A 188 1.23 -35.14 -16.05
CA PHE A 188 0.71 -35.61 -17.33
C PHE A 188 1.23 -37.03 -17.63
N GLY A 189 2.53 -37.29 -17.50
CA GLY A 189 3.10 -38.62 -17.70
C GLY A 189 2.49 -39.68 -16.73
N ARG A 190 2.36 -39.33 -15.44
CA ARG A 190 1.66 -40.20 -14.46
C ARG A 190 0.18 -40.40 -14.80
N SER A 191 -0.48 -39.41 -15.38
CA SER A 191 -1.87 -39.55 -15.82
C SER A 191 -1.98 -40.44 -17.07
N VAL A 192 -1.01 -40.35 -18.00
CA VAL A 192 -0.93 -41.25 -19.17
C VAL A 192 -0.57 -42.67 -18.74
N ASP A 193 0.43 -42.88 -17.88
CA ASP A 193 0.80 -44.19 -17.33
C ASP A 193 -0.35 -44.84 -16.55
N ASN A 194 -1.09 -44.01 -15.77
CA ASN A 194 -2.30 -44.53 -15.09
C ASN A 194 -3.45 -44.80 -16.07
N CYS A 195 -3.58 -44.06 -17.16
CA CYS A 195 -4.53 -44.37 -18.21
C CYS A 195 -4.17 -45.70 -18.90
N LEU A 196 -2.92 -45.92 -19.29
CA LEU A 196 -2.44 -47.13 -19.93
C LEU A 196 -2.55 -48.37 -19.00
N LYS A 197 -2.33 -48.20 -17.70
CA LYS A 197 -2.56 -49.26 -16.68
C LYS A 197 -4.02 -49.47 -16.34
N THR A 198 -4.90 -48.50 -16.55
CA THR A 198 -6.33 -48.59 -16.22
C THR A 198 -7.14 -49.15 -17.39
N GLU A 199 -6.63 -49.12 -18.63
CA GLU A 199 -7.25 -49.84 -19.76
C GLU A 199 -7.15 -51.36 -19.54
N GLN A 200 -6.19 -51.84 -18.72
CA GLN A 200 -6.12 -53.29 -18.35
C GLN A 200 -6.94 -53.66 -17.10
N ILE A 201 -7.58 -52.68 -16.38
CA ILE A 201 -8.32 -52.91 -15.11
C ILE A 201 -9.71 -52.21 -15.14
N ALA A 202 -10.15 -51.69 -16.27
CA ALA A 202 -11.31 -50.79 -16.35
C ALA A 202 -12.69 -51.47 -16.37
N ASP A 203 -12.80 -52.72 -15.91
CA ASP A 203 -14.12 -53.36 -15.82
C ASP A 203 -14.71 -53.49 -14.41
N MET A 204 -14.04 -52.94 -13.38
CA MET A 204 -14.59 -53.00 -12.01
C MET A 204 -14.19 -51.82 -11.14
N SER A 205 -14.76 -50.67 -11.26
CA SER A 205 -15.15 -49.76 -10.16
C SER A 205 -15.40 -48.31 -10.65
N GLY A 206 -16.61 -47.83 -10.43
CA GLY A 206 -17.07 -46.45 -10.79
C GLY A 206 -16.51 -45.36 -9.87
N MET A 207 -15.20 -45.19 -9.79
CA MET A 207 -14.60 -44.04 -9.09
C MET A 207 -14.20 -42.92 -10.02
N LYS A 208 -14.91 -41.80 -9.93
CA LYS A 208 -14.67 -40.59 -10.72
C LYS A 208 -13.26 -40.03 -10.52
N LYS A 209 -12.48 -39.95 -11.59
CA LYS A 209 -11.18 -39.27 -11.65
C LYS A 209 -11.33 -37.78 -11.30
N GLN A 210 -10.71 -37.32 -10.22
CA GLN A 210 -10.53 -35.90 -9.93
C GLN A 210 -9.27 -35.37 -10.62
N ASN A 211 -9.43 -34.71 -11.76
CA ASN A 211 -8.36 -34.08 -12.54
C ASN A 211 -7.86 -32.78 -11.90
N VAL A 212 -6.58 -32.42 -12.13
CA VAL A 212 -5.94 -31.14 -11.73
C VAL A 212 -6.73 -29.92 -12.26
N VAL A 213 -7.38 -30.04 -13.41
CA VAL A 213 -8.35 -29.07 -13.96
C VAL A 213 -9.48 -28.79 -12.96
N SER A 214 -9.86 -29.79 -12.12
CA SER A 214 -10.91 -29.62 -11.11
C SER A 214 -10.48 -28.74 -9.92
N LYS A 215 -9.19 -28.62 -9.58
CA LYS A 215 -8.74 -27.76 -8.49
C LYS A 215 -8.75 -26.27 -8.85
N CYS A 216 -8.32 -25.92 -10.05
CA CYS A 216 -8.49 -24.55 -10.57
C CYS A 216 -9.97 -24.19 -10.74
N SER A 217 -10.79 -25.15 -11.18
CA SER A 217 -12.23 -24.93 -11.30
C SER A 217 -12.93 -24.69 -9.95
N ASN A 218 -12.42 -25.28 -8.86
CA ASN A 218 -12.99 -25.09 -7.53
C ASN A 218 -12.65 -23.72 -6.94
N LEU A 219 -11.43 -23.21 -7.13
CA LEU A 219 -11.06 -21.85 -6.73
C LEU A 219 -11.88 -20.82 -7.52
N PHE A 220 -12.00 -21.04 -8.83
CA PHE A 220 -12.79 -20.19 -9.72
C PHE A 220 -14.29 -20.20 -9.34
N ARG A 221 -14.86 -21.36 -9.00
CA ARG A 221 -16.24 -21.46 -8.49
C ARG A 221 -16.42 -20.70 -7.16
N ALA A 222 -15.42 -20.66 -6.29
CA ALA A 222 -15.51 -19.97 -5.01
C ALA A 222 -15.65 -18.44 -5.21
N VAL A 223 -15.00 -17.88 -6.23
CA VAL A 223 -14.99 -16.44 -6.52
C VAL A 223 -16.17 -16.01 -7.37
N MET A 224 -16.79 -16.92 -8.17
CA MET A 224 -17.89 -16.57 -9.07
C MET A 224 -19.18 -16.25 -8.33
N PRO A 225 -19.90 -15.18 -8.75
CA PRO A 225 -21.19 -14.84 -8.16
C PRO A 225 -22.26 -15.92 -8.46
N GLU A 226 -23.17 -16.11 -7.52
CA GLU A 226 -24.30 -17.03 -7.61
C GLU A 226 -25.63 -16.30 -7.64
N THR A 227 -25.64 -15.04 -7.20
CA THR A 227 -26.82 -14.17 -7.21
C THR A 227 -26.53 -12.86 -7.94
N VAL A 228 -27.58 -12.16 -8.38
CA VAL A 228 -27.46 -10.86 -9.06
C VAL A 228 -26.82 -9.83 -8.11
N LEU A 229 -27.13 -9.87 -6.81
CA LEU A 229 -26.50 -9.00 -5.82
C LEU A 229 -24.98 -9.24 -5.75
N GLN A 230 -24.56 -10.50 -5.71
CA GLN A 230 -23.11 -10.83 -5.72
C GLN A 230 -22.46 -10.38 -7.04
N ALA A 231 -23.15 -10.49 -8.16
CA ALA A 231 -22.68 -10.00 -9.45
C ALA A 231 -22.51 -8.47 -9.45
N ALA A 232 -23.46 -7.73 -8.88
CA ALA A 232 -23.39 -6.29 -8.77
C ALA A 232 -22.24 -5.83 -7.85
N LEU A 233 -22.07 -6.49 -6.69
CA LEU A 233 -20.96 -6.20 -5.77
C LEU A 233 -19.59 -6.51 -6.41
N LEU A 234 -19.47 -7.62 -7.13
CA LEU A 234 -18.25 -7.95 -7.86
C LEU A 234 -17.96 -6.95 -8.99
N ALA A 235 -19.01 -6.55 -9.76
CA ALA A 235 -18.87 -5.53 -10.79
C ALA A 235 -18.38 -4.20 -10.19
N PHE A 236 -18.88 -3.82 -9.01
CA PHE A 236 -18.42 -2.65 -8.28
C PHE A 236 -16.93 -2.78 -7.86
N ILE A 237 -16.53 -3.89 -7.23
CA ILE A 237 -15.13 -4.15 -6.83
C ILE A 237 -14.21 -4.03 -8.04
N LEU A 238 -14.56 -4.67 -9.16
CA LEU A 238 -13.80 -4.60 -10.40
C LEU A 238 -13.71 -3.16 -10.93
N THR A 239 -14.79 -2.41 -10.88
CA THR A 239 -14.81 -1.00 -11.32
C THR A 239 -13.88 -0.14 -10.46
N MET A 240 -13.85 -0.35 -9.14
CA MET A 240 -12.91 0.33 -8.26
C MET A 240 -11.45 -0.05 -8.57
N PHE A 241 -11.18 -1.30 -8.90
CA PHE A 241 -9.84 -1.69 -9.38
C PHE A 241 -9.50 -1.01 -10.71
N PHE A 242 -10.40 -0.93 -11.66
CA PHE A 242 -10.15 -0.24 -12.93
C PHE A 242 -10.01 1.28 -12.76
N LEU A 243 -10.73 1.89 -11.82
CA LEU A 243 -10.52 3.28 -11.44
C LEU A 243 -9.06 3.51 -11.04
N GLN A 244 -8.51 2.67 -10.19
CA GLN A 244 -7.13 2.81 -9.77
C GLN A 244 -6.14 2.42 -10.88
N ALA A 245 -6.43 1.36 -11.64
CA ALA A 245 -5.59 0.95 -12.76
C ALA A 245 -5.42 2.07 -13.80
N GLY A 246 -6.47 2.83 -14.11
CA GLY A 246 -6.39 3.98 -15.02
C GLY A 246 -5.50 5.13 -14.54
N ARG A 247 -5.08 5.13 -13.27
CA ARG A 247 -4.21 6.14 -12.64
C ARG A 247 -2.75 5.72 -12.53
N LEU A 248 -2.40 4.46 -12.83
CA LEU A 248 -1.06 3.91 -12.61
C LEU A 248 0.02 4.45 -13.55
N ASN A 249 -0.33 5.21 -14.56
CA ASN A 249 0.63 5.84 -15.47
C ASN A 249 1.05 7.23 -15.05
N HIS A 250 0.48 7.76 -14.00
CA HIS A 250 0.69 9.13 -13.62
C HIS A 250 0.85 9.24 -12.11
N GLU A 251 1.95 9.81 -11.67
CA GLU A 251 2.26 9.98 -10.26
C GLU A 251 2.77 11.37 -9.99
N LEU A 252 2.14 12.05 -9.05
CA LEU A 252 2.53 13.36 -8.56
C LEU A 252 2.71 13.40 -7.03
N ASP A 253 2.55 12.25 -6.36
CA ASP A 253 2.76 12.15 -4.93
C ASP A 253 4.22 12.43 -4.59
N TYR A 254 4.43 13.41 -3.72
CA TYR A 254 5.74 13.83 -3.27
C TYR A 254 6.58 12.67 -2.73
N ASP A 255 6.02 11.87 -1.82
CA ASP A 255 6.73 10.75 -1.22
C ASP A 255 7.06 9.65 -2.23
N SER A 256 6.13 9.36 -3.15
CA SER A 256 6.36 8.37 -4.21
C SER A 256 7.51 8.79 -5.12
N LEU A 257 7.56 10.05 -5.55
CA LEU A 257 8.63 10.61 -6.37
C LEU A 257 9.93 10.74 -5.60
N HIS A 258 9.86 10.95 -4.28
CA HIS A 258 11.01 11.17 -3.44
C HIS A 258 11.78 9.86 -3.20
N TYR A 259 11.10 8.75 -2.88
CA TYR A 259 11.78 7.49 -2.55
C TYR A 259 11.20 6.25 -3.23
N GLY A 260 9.91 6.04 -3.25
CA GLY A 260 9.31 4.77 -3.68
C GLY A 260 9.61 4.41 -5.14
N LEU A 261 9.39 5.35 -6.06
CA LEU A 261 9.64 5.18 -7.50
C LEU A 261 11.13 5.19 -7.82
N ARG A 262 11.93 5.82 -6.98
CA ARG A 262 13.38 5.98 -7.14
C ARG A 262 14.19 4.95 -6.38
N SER A 263 13.60 3.83 -5.99
CA SER A 263 14.23 2.77 -5.18
C SER A 263 15.64 2.41 -5.65
N ALA A 264 15.87 2.40 -6.95
CA ALA A 264 17.16 2.10 -7.56
C ALA A 264 18.25 3.17 -7.35
N TYR A 265 17.88 4.38 -6.89
CA TYR A 265 18.82 5.49 -6.67
C TYR A 265 18.88 5.96 -5.22
N VAL A 266 17.86 5.64 -4.42
CA VAL A 266 17.81 5.98 -3.00
C VAL A 266 18.21 4.81 -2.10
N LEU A 267 18.30 3.62 -2.64
CA LEU A 267 18.64 2.40 -1.91
C LEU A 267 19.95 1.77 -2.35
N ASP A 268 20.25 1.79 -3.65
CA ASP A 268 21.39 1.11 -4.24
C ASP A 268 21.89 1.85 -5.50
N ASN A 269 23.16 2.19 -5.53
CA ASN A 269 23.82 2.86 -6.67
C ASN A 269 24.77 1.93 -7.46
N GLY A 270 24.65 0.62 -7.28
CA GLY A 270 25.51 -0.39 -7.87
C GLY A 270 26.47 -1.08 -6.90
N ASN A 271 26.54 -0.61 -5.64
CA ASN A 271 27.43 -1.16 -4.61
C ASN A 271 26.62 -1.86 -3.48
N GLY A 272 25.34 -2.14 -3.72
CA GLY A 272 24.46 -2.77 -2.77
C GLY A 272 23.82 -1.80 -1.76
N ILE A 273 22.88 -2.34 -0.96
CA ILE A 273 22.00 -1.53 -0.10
C ILE A 273 22.65 -1.02 1.20
N TYR A 274 23.87 -1.46 1.52
CA TYR A 274 24.56 -1.11 2.77
C TYR A 274 25.46 0.12 2.65
N LYS A 275 25.65 0.64 1.45
CA LYS A 275 26.49 1.84 1.24
C LYS A 275 25.73 3.11 1.57
N ASN A 276 26.45 4.05 2.17
CA ASN A 276 25.98 5.41 2.34
C ASN A 276 25.85 6.08 0.97
N LEU A 277 24.68 6.62 0.66
CA LEU A 277 24.39 7.34 -0.59
C LEU A 277 24.36 8.87 -0.42
N GLY A 278 24.74 9.37 0.76
CA GLY A 278 24.70 10.79 1.08
C GLY A 278 23.31 11.36 1.35
N LEU A 279 22.32 10.50 1.58
CA LEU A 279 20.92 10.87 1.78
C LEU A 279 20.64 11.01 3.28
N ILE A 280 20.12 12.17 3.71
CA ILE A 280 19.93 12.49 5.13
C ILE A 280 18.48 12.41 5.60
N ASN A 281 17.50 12.53 4.71
CA ASN A 281 16.11 12.47 5.13
C ASN A 281 15.81 11.17 5.89
N LEU A 282 15.07 11.26 6.98
CA LEU A 282 14.73 10.13 7.85
C LEU A 282 14.10 8.96 7.09
N VAL A 283 13.32 9.24 6.04
CA VAL A 283 12.69 8.20 5.22
C VAL A 283 13.71 7.30 4.50
N TYR A 284 14.92 7.78 4.22
CA TYR A 284 15.97 6.95 3.61
C TYR A 284 16.62 5.98 4.60
N THR A 285 16.46 6.23 5.89
CA THR A 285 17.02 5.40 6.97
C THR A 285 16.08 4.28 7.41
N TYR A 286 14.82 4.28 6.96
CA TYR A 286 13.89 3.18 7.24
C TYR A 286 14.45 1.86 6.69
N SER A 287 13.89 0.75 7.17
CA SER A 287 14.33 -0.60 6.78
C SER A 287 14.22 -0.90 5.28
N LYS A 288 13.35 -0.16 4.55
CA LYS A 288 13.27 -0.18 3.09
C LYS A 288 12.85 -1.51 2.45
N GLY A 289 12.15 -2.36 3.20
CA GLY A 289 11.69 -3.64 2.67
C GLY A 289 10.79 -3.54 1.44
N ALA A 290 9.91 -2.53 1.37
CA ALA A 290 9.05 -2.31 0.21
C ALA A 290 9.86 -1.95 -1.03
N GLU A 291 10.82 -1.05 -0.87
CA GLU A 291 11.71 -0.62 -1.94
C GLU A 291 12.62 -1.75 -2.44
N VAL A 292 13.08 -2.64 -1.53
CA VAL A 292 13.85 -3.84 -1.91
C VAL A 292 13.00 -4.78 -2.78
N LEU A 293 11.71 -4.92 -2.50
CA LEU A 293 10.82 -5.75 -3.32
C LEU A 293 10.64 -5.22 -4.73
N VAL A 294 10.61 -3.90 -4.91
CA VAL A 294 10.36 -3.28 -6.22
C VAL A 294 11.65 -2.94 -6.99
N LEU A 295 12.83 -3.24 -6.45
CA LEU A 295 14.12 -3.00 -7.15
C LEU A 295 14.12 -3.51 -8.60
N PRO A 296 13.65 -4.72 -8.94
CA PRO A 296 13.66 -5.18 -10.33
C PRO A 296 12.71 -4.38 -11.24
N LEU A 297 11.70 -3.76 -10.69
CA LEU A 297 10.68 -2.98 -11.39
C LEU A 297 11.04 -1.49 -11.47
N SER A 298 11.97 -1.03 -10.65
CA SER A 298 12.42 0.35 -10.57
C SER A 298 13.28 0.73 -11.78
N GLY A 299 13.39 2.05 -12.07
CA GLY A 299 14.23 2.54 -13.17
C GLY A 299 13.81 2.07 -14.57
N THR A 300 12.59 1.62 -14.75
CA THR A 300 12.00 1.34 -16.06
C THR A 300 11.64 2.66 -16.76
N PRO A 301 11.37 2.67 -18.08
CA PRO A 301 10.99 3.90 -18.78
C PRO A 301 9.67 4.50 -18.27
N THR A 302 8.89 3.77 -17.48
CA THR A 302 7.65 4.26 -16.85
C THR A 302 7.57 3.86 -15.37
N TYR A 303 6.93 4.70 -14.56
CA TYR A 303 6.64 4.40 -13.14
C TYR A 303 5.54 3.33 -12.98
N GLY A 304 4.81 3.05 -14.04
CA GLY A 304 3.70 2.12 -14.03
C GLY A 304 4.04 0.72 -13.50
N PHE A 305 5.29 0.24 -13.64
CA PHE A 305 5.71 -1.07 -13.12
C PHE A 305 5.73 -1.11 -11.59
N VAL A 306 6.30 -0.09 -10.95
CA VAL A 306 6.35 0.00 -9.48
C VAL A 306 4.94 0.23 -8.93
N LEU A 307 4.19 1.17 -9.51
CA LEU A 307 2.81 1.45 -9.13
C LEU A 307 1.90 0.22 -9.31
N SER A 308 2.11 -0.55 -10.39
CA SER A 308 1.37 -1.80 -10.60
C SER A 308 1.66 -2.85 -9.52
N PHE A 309 2.87 -2.90 -8.96
CA PHE A 309 3.18 -3.79 -7.85
C PHE A 309 2.41 -3.39 -6.59
N THR A 310 2.38 -2.10 -6.27
CA THR A 310 1.58 -1.56 -5.15
C THR A 310 0.08 -1.82 -5.35
N PHE A 311 -0.39 -1.66 -6.57
CA PHE A 311 -1.78 -2.00 -6.93
C PHE A 311 -2.10 -3.48 -6.70
N TRP A 312 -1.20 -4.41 -7.07
CA TRP A 312 -1.37 -5.83 -6.80
C TRP A 312 -1.42 -6.14 -5.29
N THR A 313 -0.61 -5.46 -4.46
CA THR A 313 -0.71 -5.64 -2.99
C THR A 313 -2.06 -5.20 -2.44
N THR A 314 -2.66 -4.15 -3.03
CA THR A 314 -4.02 -3.72 -2.68
C THR A 314 -5.07 -4.73 -3.13
N ILE A 315 -4.95 -5.31 -4.33
CA ILE A 315 -5.84 -6.40 -4.78
C ILE A 315 -5.77 -7.58 -3.80
N VAL A 316 -4.57 -8.00 -3.42
CA VAL A 316 -4.39 -9.10 -2.44
C VAL A 316 -5.05 -8.74 -1.11
N SER A 317 -4.94 -7.49 -0.65
CA SER A 317 -5.59 -7.00 0.58
C SER A 317 -7.11 -7.09 0.50
N VAL A 318 -7.72 -6.58 -0.57
CA VAL A 318 -9.18 -6.62 -0.77
C VAL A 318 -9.68 -8.07 -0.89
N VAL A 319 -8.97 -8.92 -1.64
CA VAL A 319 -9.34 -10.35 -1.77
C VAL A 319 -9.20 -11.07 -0.43
N THR A 320 -8.14 -10.80 0.35
CA THR A 320 -7.97 -11.38 1.69
C THR A 320 -9.13 -10.98 2.61
N ALA A 321 -9.51 -9.70 2.63
CA ALA A 321 -10.66 -9.22 3.39
C ALA A 321 -11.96 -9.93 2.94
N ALA A 322 -12.18 -10.06 1.62
CA ALA A 322 -13.35 -10.76 1.07
C ALA A 322 -13.36 -12.25 1.47
N VAL A 323 -12.21 -12.93 1.42
CA VAL A 323 -12.08 -14.34 1.86
C VAL A 323 -12.38 -14.47 3.35
N MET A 324 -11.88 -13.54 4.19
CA MET A 324 -12.19 -13.50 5.61
C MET A 324 -13.69 -13.32 5.89
N GLY A 325 -14.35 -12.43 5.15
CA GLY A 325 -15.79 -12.24 5.23
C GLY A 325 -16.56 -13.49 4.79
N ALA A 326 -16.16 -14.10 3.68
CA ALA A 326 -16.81 -15.28 3.14
C ALA A 326 -16.68 -16.51 4.05
N ARG A 327 -15.51 -16.71 4.65
CA ARG A 327 -15.21 -17.90 5.46
C ARG A 327 -16.11 -18.03 6.68
N PHE A 328 -16.41 -16.93 7.33
CA PHE A 328 -17.12 -16.95 8.61
C PHE A 328 -18.61 -16.56 8.49
N SER A 329 -18.98 -15.85 7.43
CA SER A 329 -20.34 -15.30 7.29
C SER A 329 -21.01 -15.65 5.95
N GLY A 330 -20.35 -16.47 5.13
CA GLY A 330 -20.86 -16.94 3.84
C GLY A 330 -20.46 -16.06 2.65
N LYS A 331 -20.69 -16.57 1.46
CA LYS A 331 -20.20 -16.01 0.19
C LYS A 331 -20.66 -14.57 -0.06
N THR A 332 -21.93 -14.27 0.21
CA THR A 332 -22.49 -12.91 0.07
C THR A 332 -21.79 -11.92 0.99
N ALA A 333 -21.48 -12.32 2.22
CA ALA A 333 -20.70 -11.49 3.16
C ALA A 333 -19.30 -11.22 2.63
N GLY A 334 -18.66 -12.19 1.96
CA GLY A 334 -17.39 -11.96 1.29
C GLY A 334 -17.45 -10.87 0.23
N PHE A 335 -18.46 -10.89 -0.64
CA PHE A 335 -18.64 -9.83 -1.65
C PHE A 335 -18.93 -8.47 -1.01
N TRP A 336 -19.73 -8.41 0.05
CA TRP A 336 -19.94 -7.17 0.81
C TRP A 336 -18.64 -6.65 1.44
N THR A 337 -17.86 -7.52 2.07
CA THR A 337 -16.58 -7.13 2.65
C THR A 337 -15.64 -6.58 1.58
N GLY A 338 -15.50 -7.26 0.45
CA GLY A 338 -14.69 -6.79 -0.67
C GLY A 338 -15.16 -5.44 -1.21
N ALA A 339 -16.46 -5.26 -1.38
CA ALA A 339 -17.05 -4.01 -1.86
C ALA A 339 -16.83 -2.85 -0.87
N LEU A 340 -17.03 -3.08 0.44
CA LEU A 340 -16.80 -2.06 1.46
C LEU A 340 -15.33 -1.67 1.54
N VAL A 341 -14.40 -2.64 1.57
CA VAL A 341 -12.96 -2.35 1.62
C VAL A 341 -12.50 -1.62 0.36
N SER A 342 -12.99 -2.01 -0.83
CA SER A 342 -12.67 -1.31 -2.08
C SER A 342 -13.36 0.06 -2.21
N ALA A 343 -14.34 0.38 -1.38
CA ALA A 343 -14.98 1.69 -1.33
C ALA A 343 -14.26 2.68 -0.39
N ILE A 344 -13.27 2.24 0.40
CA ILE A 344 -12.55 3.10 1.33
C ILE A 344 -11.42 3.83 0.58
N PRO A 345 -11.51 5.16 0.35
CA PRO A 345 -10.51 5.90 -0.41
C PRO A 345 -9.11 5.79 0.17
N GLY A 346 -8.98 5.78 1.50
CA GLY A 346 -7.70 5.63 2.19
C GLY A 346 -6.97 4.33 1.84
N ILE A 347 -7.68 3.26 1.54
CA ILE A 347 -7.11 1.99 1.08
C ILE A 347 -6.83 2.05 -0.43
N MET A 348 -7.80 2.50 -1.21
CA MET A 348 -7.71 2.45 -2.67
C MET A 348 -6.76 3.49 -3.24
N ASN A 349 -6.66 4.68 -2.64
CA ASN A 349 -5.72 5.70 -3.10
C ASN A 349 -4.26 5.30 -2.84
N MET A 350 -4.00 4.48 -1.81
CA MET A 350 -2.66 3.92 -1.61
C MET A 350 -2.25 2.91 -2.70
N ALA A 351 -3.20 2.37 -3.45
CA ALA A 351 -2.92 1.47 -4.56
C ALA A 351 -2.13 2.14 -5.70
N VAL A 352 -2.26 3.46 -5.85
CA VAL A 352 -1.62 4.25 -6.92
C VAL A 352 -0.44 5.08 -6.41
N SER A 353 0.02 4.82 -5.19
CA SER A 353 1.18 5.46 -4.58
C SER A 353 2.30 4.43 -4.38
N ALA A 354 3.54 4.84 -4.62
CA ALA A 354 4.70 3.98 -4.39
C ALA A 354 5.17 3.98 -2.91
N LYS A 355 4.23 4.24 -1.99
CA LYS A 355 4.45 4.16 -0.54
C LYS A 355 4.34 2.72 -0.04
N SER A 356 4.96 2.46 1.11
CA SER A 356 4.92 1.14 1.76
C SER A 356 3.59 0.80 2.45
N ASP A 357 2.60 1.69 2.40
CA ASP A 357 1.32 1.54 3.11
C ASP A 357 0.50 0.35 2.65
N SER A 358 0.35 0.17 1.33
CA SER A 358 -0.44 -0.94 0.76
C SER A 358 0.16 -2.30 1.09
N ILE A 359 1.49 -2.45 1.04
CA ILE A 359 2.14 -3.72 1.38
C ILE A 359 2.10 -3.97 2.89
N THR A 360 2.18 -2.91 3.70
CA THR A 360 2.01 -3.00 5.16
C THR A 360 0.61 -3.48 5.51
N LEU A 361 -0.44 -2.89 4.91
CA LEU A 361 -1.81 -3.32 5.08
C LEU A 361 -2.01 -4.78 4.64
N MET A 362 -1.44 -5.16 3.50
CA MET A 362 -1.50 -6.55 3.03
C MET A 362 -0.96 -7.52 4.10
N CYS A 363 0.21 -7.24 4.68
CA CYS A 363 0.77 -8.08 5.73
C CYS A 363 -0.10 -8.07 7.00
N GLN A 364 -0.61 -6.92 7.40
CA GLN A 364 -1.50 -6.81 8.57
C GLN A 364 -2.80 -7.61 8.38
N LEU A 365 -3.38 -7.59 7.19
CA LEU A 365 -4.56 -8.42 6.88
C LEU A 365 -4.23 -9.92 6.84
N ILE A 366 -3.05 -10.30 6.38
CA ILE A 366 -2.59 -11.69 6.44
C ILE A 366 -2.42 -12.13 7.91
N ILE A 367 -1.80 -11.30 8.75
CA ILE A 367 -1.68 -11.56 10.20
C ILE A 367 -3.07 -11.72 10.81
N TYR A 368 -3.99 -10.80 10.50
CA TYR A 368 -5.35 -10.83 11.02
C TYR A 368 -6.10 -12.10 10.58
N ASP A 369 -5.99 -12.51 9.34
CA ASP A 369 -6.59 -13.75 8.83
C ASP A 369 -6.03 -14.99 9.55
N PHE A 370 -4.72 -15.07 9.71
CA PHE A 370 -4.08 -16.18 10.40
C PHE A 370 -4.41 -16.22 11.89
N LEU A 371 -4.52 -15.07 12.55
CA LEU A 371 -4.98 -14.98 13.93
C LEU A 371 -6.45 -15.42 14.08
N CYS A 372 -7.33 -15.03 13.16
CA CYS A 372 -8.70 -15.53 13.13
C CYS A 372 -8.74 -17.07 13.01
N LEU A 373 -7.89 -17.63 12.15
CA LEU A 373 -7.78 -19.09 12.02
C LEU A 373 -7.21 -19.74 13.28
N ALA A 374 -6.25 -19.09 13.94
CA ALA A 374 -5.69 -19.59 15.22
C ALA A 374 -6.76 -19.59 16.32
N VAL A 375 -7.59 -18.56 16.40
CA VAL A 375 -8.69 -18.46 17.39
C VAL A 375 -9.76 -19.51 17.14
N VAL A 376 -10.11 -19.79 15.88
CA VAL A 376 -11.25 -20.68 15.57
C VAL A 376 -10.78 -22.13 15.37
N ARG A 377 -9.58 -22.37 14.83
CA ARG A 377 -9.09 -23.70 14.43
C ARG A 377 -7.88 -24.11 15.25
N GLU A 378 -6.68 -24.14 14.63
CA GLU A 378 -5.46 -24.73 15.19
C GLU A 378 -4.38 -23.67 15.47
N ASN A 379 -3.62 -23.84 16.55
CA ASN A 379 -2.55 -22.93 16.98
C ASN A 379 -1.41 -22.77 15.97
N ILE A 380 -1.29 -23.64 14.99
CA ILE A 380 -0.25 -23.54 13.96
C ILE A 380 -0.34 -22.21 13.19
N TRP A 381 -1.56 -21.67 13.05
CA TRP A 381 -1.79 -20.41 12.37
C TRP A 381 -1.16 -19.22 13.10
N LEU A 382 -1.00 -19.31 14.44
CA LEU A 382 -0.26 -18.30 15.20
C LEU A 382 1.21 -18.25 14.77
N ILE A 383 1.84 -19.42 14.51
CA ILE A 383 3.24 -19.49 14.08
C ILE A 383 3.39 -18.80 12.71
N PHE A 384 2.45 -19.03 11.81
CA PHE A 384 2.46 -18.36 10.50
C PHE A 384 2.17 -16.87 10.61
N ALA A 385 1.28 -16.44 11.51
CA ALA A 385 1.03 -15.03 11.80
C ALA A 385 2.31 -14.33 12.28
N VAL A 386 3.11 -14.97 13.14
CA VAL A 386 4.40 -14.42 13.60
C VAL A 386 5.41 -14.31 12.45
N ALA A 387 5.44 -15.26 11.50
CA ALA A 387 6.30 -15.15 10.32
C ALA A 387 5.98 -13.89 9.50
N VAL A 388 4.69 -13.62 9.27
CA VAL A 388 4.23 -12.41 8.57
C VAL A 388 4.50 -11.16 9.39
N TYR A 389 4.31 -11.22 10.71
CA TYR A 389 4.61 -10.12 11.62
C TYR A 389 6.08 -9.72 11.53
N LEU A 390 7.02 -10.67 11.63
CA LEU A 390 8.44 -10.39 11.48
C LEU A 390 8.75 -9.69 10.15
N LEU A 391 8.16 -10.17 9.05
CA LEU A 391 8.35 -9.53 7.75
C LEU A 391 7.73 -8.12 7.69
N SER A 392 6.58 -7.88 8.34
CA SER A 392 5.91 -6.58 8.32
C SER A 392 6.74 -5.46 8.94
N LEU A 393 7.65 -5.80 9.85
CA LEU A 393 8.50 -4.84 10.57
C LEU A 393 9.51 -4.09 9.68
N VAL A 394 9.76 -4.59 8.46
CA VAL A 394 10.72 -3.98 7.54
C VAL A 394 10.08 -3.05 6.51
N TYR A 395 8.75 -2.95 6.47
CA TYR A 395 8.08 -2.12 5.47
C TYR A 395 7.87 -0.69 5.91
N LYS A 396 7.38 -0.48 7.13
CA LYS A 396 7.10 0.87 7.64
C LYS A 396 7.27 0.93 9.16
N PRO A 397 7.81 2.03 9.73
CA PRO A 397 7.90 2.17 11.19
C PRO A 397 6.55 2.07 11.92
N THR A 398 5.47 2.57 11.33
CA THR A 398 4.11 2.45 11.90
C THR A 398 3.62 1.00 11.98
N ALA A 399 4.15 0.10 11.15
CA ALA A 399 3.86 -1.33 11.26
C ALA A 399 4.29 -1.92 12.61
N LEU A 400 5.36 -1.39 13.21
CA LEU A 400 5.79 -1.83 14.53
C LEU A 400 4.67 -1.66 15.57
N VAL A 401 3.95 -0.54 15.54
CA VAL A 401 2.86 -0.25 16.49
C VAL A 401 1.63 -1.11 16.19
N PHE A 402 1.08 -1.00 14.99
CA PHE A 402 -0.20 -1.63 14.65
C PHE A 402 -0.10 -3.14 14.45
N SER A 403 1.00 -3.66 13.87
CA SER A 403 1.20 -5.10 13.76
C SER A 403 1.48 -5.74 15.12
N THR A 404 2.18 -5.04 16.03
CA THR A 404 2.39 -5.51 17.41
C THR A 404 1.10 -5.50 18.21
N ALA A 405 0.27 -4.46 18.08
CA ALA A 405 -1.06 -4.42 18.69
C ALA A 405 -1.92 -5.60 18.21
N LEU A 406 -1.94 -5.87 16.92
CA LEU A 406 -2.66 -6.99 16.32
C LEU A 406 -2.15 -8.35 16.85
N GLY A 407 -0.83 -8.55 16.87
CA GLY A 407 -0.21 -9.75 17.41
C GLY A 407 -0.47 -9.95 18.91
N GLY A 408 -0.39 -8.87 19.69
CA GLY A 408 -0.68 -8.86 21.13
C GLY A 408 -2.12 -9.23 21.43
N VAL A 409 -3.09 -8.63 20.75
CA VAL A 409 -4.50 -8.99 20.85
C VAL A 409 -4.74 -10.45 20.49
N GLY A 410 -4.08 -10.94 19.43
CA GLY A 410 -4.16 -12.35 19.03
C GLY A 410 -3.66 -13.28 20.13
N LEU A 411 -2.49 -13.00 20.69
CA LEU A 411 -1.91 -13.80 21.76
C LEU A 411 -2.80 -13.80 23.01
N VAL A 412 -3.27 -12.65 23.47
CA VAL A 412 -4.16 -12.54 24.63
C VAL A 412 -5.47 -13.31 24.40
N SER A 413 -6.07 -13.18 23.21
CA SER A 413 -7.28 -13.92 22.86
C SER A 413 -7.06 -15.43 22.91
N LEU A 414 -5.94 -15.93 22.39
CA LEU A 414 -5.62 -17.38 22.46
C LEU A 414 -5.41 -17.88 23.88
N LEU A 415 -4.83 -17.06 24.76
CA LEU A 415 -4.68 -17.39 26.18
C LEU A 415 -6.05 -17.44 26.87
N ILE A 416 -6.92 -16.46 26.63
CA ILE A 416 -8.30 -16.43 27.19
C ILE A 416 -9.08 -17.65 26.73
N PHE A 417 -9.01 -18.04 25.48
CA PHE A 417 -9.73 -19.18 24.92
C PHE A 417 -9.05 -20.54 25.19
N LYS A 418 -7.96 -20.55 25.96
CA LYS A 418 -7.19 -21.76 26.32
C LYS A 418 -6.81 -22.60 25.10
N LYS A 419 -6.47 -21.96 23.98
CA LYS A 419 -6.00 -22.62 22.77
C LYS A 419 -4.51 -23.00 22.87
N THR A 420 -4.19 -23.82 23.90
CA THR A 420 -2.81 -24.21 24.26
C THR A 420 -2.47 -25.61 23.75
N GLY A 421 -2.51 -25.85 22.45
CA GLY A 421 -1.97 -27.08 21.87
C GLY A 421 -0.44 -27.03 21.73
N LYS A 422 0.25 -28.18 21.75
CA LYS A 422 1.70 -28.22 21.46
C LYS A 422 1.95 -27.78 20.01
N PRO A 423 2.75 -26.74 19.78
CA PRO A 423 3.04 -26.29 18.42
C PRO A 423 3.88 -27.33 17.66
N GLU A 424 3.61 -27.49 16.37
CA GLU A 424 4.43 -28.34 15.49
C GLU A 424 5.79 -27.66 15.25
N LYS A 425 6.87 -28.29 15.75
CA LYS A 425 8.22 -27.71 15.69
C LYS A 425 8.66 -27.29 14.28
N ARG A 426 8.26 -28.02 13.24
CA ARG A 426 8.62 -27.71 11.85
C ARG A 426 7.97 -26.43 11.32
N ALA A 427 6.87 -25.98 11.90
CA ALA A 427 6.23 -24.73 11.49
C ALA A 427 7.11 -23.51 11.78
N PHE A 428 7.98 -23.58 12.81
CA PHE A 428 8.94 -22.50 13.12
C PHE A 428 9.97 -22.25 12.02
N LEU A 429 10.15 -23.20 11.08
CA LEU A 429 11.00 -22.98 9.90
C LEU A 429 10.50 -21.80 9.05
N THR A 430 9.20 -21.48 9.11
CA THR A 430 8.66 -20.30 8.41
C THR A 430 9.19 -18.96 8.95
N TRP A 431 9.77 -18.93 10.17
CA TRP A 431 10.32 -17.72 10.76
C TRP A 431 11.73 -17.38 10.24
N ILE A 432 12.46 -18.40 9.75
CA ILE A 432 13.89 -18.26 9.43
C ILE A 432 14.12 -17.13 8.42
N LEU A 433 13.47 -17.18 7.26
CA LEU A 433 13.66 -16.16 6.22
C LEU A 433 13.18 -14.77 6.65
N PRO A 434 11.96 -14.60 7.23
CA PRO A 434 11.53 -13.31 7.78
C PRO A 434 12.48 -12.75 8.84
N LEU A 435 13.01 -13.59 9.74
CA LEU A 435 13.95 -13.17 10.77
C LEU A 435 15.26 -12.66 10.15
N PHE A 436 15.84 -13.40 9.19
CA PHE A 436 17.04 -12.96 8.48
C PHE A 436 16.80 -11.68 7.71
N THR A 437 15.63 -11.53 7.09
CA THR A 437 15.23 -10.29 6.40
C THR A 437 15.20 -9.12 7.36
N THR A 438 14.50 -9.28 8.49
CA THR A 438 14.36 -8.22 9.50
C THR A 438 15.72 -7.82 10.05
N THR A 439 16.53 -8.80 10.43
CA THR A 439 17.88 -8.56 10.95
C THR A 439 18.78 -7.89 9.91
N GLY A 440 18.76 -8.34 8.65
CA GLY A 440 19.59 -7.77 7.58
C GLY A 440 19.24 -6.32 7.25
N LEU A 441 17.94 -6.00 7.20
CA LEU A 441 17.49 -4.63 6.90
C LEU A 441 17.62 -3.70 8.12
N TRP A 442 17.44 -4.18 9.35
CA TRP A 442 17.72 -3.41 10.55
C TRP A 442 19.23 -3.20 10.75
N TYR A 443 20.05 -4.17 10.35
CA TYR A 443 21.50 -4.00 10.29
C TYR A 443 21.91 -2.86 9.34
N ARG A 444 21.23 -2.75 8.17
CA ARG A 444 21.42 -1.61 7.26
C ARG A 444 21.15 -0.29 7.97
N THR A 445 20.01 -0.17 8.62
CA THR A 445 19.64 1.06 9.34
C THR A 445 20.67 1.39 10.43
N TRP A 446 21.08 0.39 11.22
CA TRP A 446 22.10 0.56 12.24
C TRP A 446 23.46 0.95 11.64
N LEU A 447 23.87 0.35 10.55
CA LEU A 447 25.12 0.66 9.88
C LEU A 447 25.17 2.14 9.44
N LEU A 448 24.07 2.64 8.90
CA LEU A 448 23.95 4.01 8.39
C LEU A 448 23.80 5.03 9.53
N THR A 449 22.99 4.75 10.53
CA THR A 449 22.51 5.75 11.50
C THR A 449 23.01 5.53 12.93
N GLY A 450 23.54 4.36 13.25
CA GLY A 450 23.93 3.96 14.61
C GLY A 450 22.77 3.41 15.46
N VAL A 451 21.52 3.50 14.97
CA VAL A 451 20.34 2.94 15.66
C VAL A 451 19.65 1.91 14.79
N PRO A 452 19.12 0.82 15.37
CA PRO A 452 18.36 -0.16 14.59
C PRO A 452 16.97 0.41 14.26
N VAL A 453 16.21 -0.27 13.41
CA VAL A 453 14.81 0.01 13.05
C VAL A 453 14.64 1.33 12.28
N THR A 454 14.84 2.47 12.90
CA THR A 454 14.69 3.80 12.28
C THR A 454 15.28 4.91 13.15
N SER A 455 15.85 5.92 12.54
CA SER A 455 16.36 7.14 13.22
C SER A 455 15.23 8.03 13.77
N VAL A 456 13.97 7.83 13.38
CA VAL A 456 12.81 8.53 13.97
C VAL A 456 12.73 8.33 15.48
N TYR A 457 13.18 7.18 15.97
CA TYR A 457 13.22 6.86 17.41
C TYR A 457 14.63 7.04 18.03
N ALA A 458 15.48 7.87 17.44
CA ALA A 458 16.84 8.09 17.90
C ALA A 458 16.91 8.38 19.40
N ASN A 459 16.11 9.32 19.90
CA ASN A 459 16.07 9.68 21.32
C ASN A 459 15.74 8.51 22.26
N PHE A 460 14.89 7.56 21.80
CA PHE A 460 14.59 6.35 22.54
C PHE A 460 15.81 5.41 22.56
N PHE A 461 16.42 5.20 21.41
CA PHE A 461 17.58 4.31 21.29
C PHE A 461 18.81 4.84 22.03
N GLU A 462 19.03 6.16 22.07
CA GLU A 462 20.09 6.79 22.86
C GLU A 462 19.93 6.52 24.35
N LYS A 463 18.70 6.60 24.88
CA LYS A 463 18.39 6.29 26.29
C LYS A 463 18.72 4.86 26.68
N ILE A 464 18.73 3.92 25.74
CA ILE A 464 19.09 2.51 25.98
C ILE A 464 20.51 2.18 25.52
N GLY A 465 21.34 3.20 25.22
CA GLY A 465 22.77 3.05 25.00
C GLY A 465 23.26 2.99 23.56
N PHE A 466 22.38 3.21 22.56
CA PHE A 466 22.83 3.35 21.17
C PHE A 466 23.40 4.75 20.92
N LYS A 467 24.39 4.84 20.03
CA LYS A 467 24.99 6.12 19.63
C LYS A 467 24.55 6.47 18.21
N VAL A 468 23.78 7.56 18.08
CA VAL A 468 23.38 8.08 16.77
C VAL A 468 24.61 8.62 16.04
N LYS A 469 24.78 8.23 14.76
CA LYS A 469 25.90 8.67 13.93
C LYS A 469 25.60 10.00 13.25
N TYR A 470 26.68 10.73 12.93
CA TYR A 470 26.62 11.89 12.04
C TYR A 470 26.08 11.49 10.64
N PRO A 471 25.24 12.28 9.98
CA PRO A 471 24.66 13.57 10.42
C PRO A 471 23.29 13.41 11.13
N TYR A 472 22.83 12.21 11.39
CA TYR A 472 21.49 11.93 11.95
C TYR A 472 21.35 12.39 13.41
N ASN A 473 22.45 12.61 14.11
CA ASN A 473 22.47 13.22 15.43
C ASN A 473 22.05 14.70 15.43
N PHE A 474 21.99 15.34 14.27
CA PHE A 474 21.50 16.70 14.06
C PHE A 474 20.12 16.75 13.39
N SER A 475 19.52 15.60 13.10
CA SER A 475 18.21 15.58 12.50
C SER A 475 17.16 16.06 13.51
N HIS A 476 16.48 17.15 13.20
CA HIS A 476 15.36 17.62 14.00
C HIS A 476 14.08 16.92 13.54
N VAL A 477 13.30 16.48 14.54
CA VAL A 477 11.93 16.04 14.28
C VAL A 477 11.11 17.29 13.94
N ILE A 478 10.63 17.35 12.71
CA ILE A 478 9.78 18.43 12.24
C ILE A 478 8.57 18.56 13.18
N GLY A 479 8.39 19.74 13.77
CA GLY A 479 7.27 20.05 14.65
C GLY A 479 7.31 19.27 15.96
N ASP A 480 8.29 19.57 16.82
CA ASP A 480 8.38 18.95 18.15
C ASP A 480 7.08 19.19 18.96
N PRO A 481 6.29 18.14 19.23
CA PRO A 481 5.07 18.26 20.01
C PRO A 481 5.33 18.54 21.49
N SER A 482 6.58 18.48 21.96
CA SER A 482 6.94 18.73 23.35
C SER A 482 6.70 20.19 23.76
N VAL A 483 6.71 21.11 22.79
CA VAL A 483 6.52 22.55 23.03
C VAL A 483 5.07 22.91 23.35
N LEU A 484 4.10 22.08 22.95
CA LEU A 484 2.68 22.35 23.19
C LEU A 484 2.27 22.10 24.63
N SER A 485 1.46 22.98 25.18
CA SER A 485 0.77 22.76 26.47
C SER A 485 -0.15 21.54 26.43
N ARG A 486 -0.48 20.99 27.61
CA ARG A 486 -1.38 19.83 27.70
C ARG A 486 -2.76 20.15 27.11
N GLY A 487 -3.25 21.38 27.28
CA GLY A 487 -4.54 21.81 26.74
C GLY A 487 -4.53 21.83 25.21
N GLU A 488 -3.49 22.40 24.61
CA GLU A 488 -3.30 22.43 23.16
C GLU A 488 -3.17 21.03 22.54
N LYS A 489 -2.44 20.13 23.21
CA LYS A 489 -2.35 18.71 22.79
C LYS A 489 -3.72 18.02 22.78
N ILE A 490 -4.55 18.26 23.79
CA ILE A 490 -5.90 17.69 23.85
C ILE A 490 -6.78 18.29 22.77
N HIS A 491 -6.75 19.61 22.58
CA HIS A 491 -7.50 20.28 21.52
C HIS A 491 -7.13 19.72 20.15
N ARG A 492 -5.82 19.63 19.86
CA ARG A 492 -5.29 19.04 18.61
C ARG A 492 -5.71 17.58 18.44
N LEU A 493 -5.71 16.77 19.51
CA LEU A 493 -6.21 15.41 19.47
C LEU A 493 -7.67 15.36 19.04
N LEU A 494 -8.52 16.20 19.61
CA LEU A 494 -9.96 16.22 19.28
C LEU A 494 -10.22 16.68 17.84
N GLU A 495 -9.53 17.72 17.38
CA GLU A 495 -9.61 18.20 15.99
C GLU A 495 -9.14 17.11 14.98
N ARG A 496 -8.03 16.45 15.30
CA ARG A 496 -7.51 15.37 14.46
C ARG A 496 -8.41 14.14 14.44
N LEU A 497 -8.96 13.74 15.59
CA LEU A 497 -9.97 12.66 15.66
C LEU A 497 -11.21 13.00 14.84
N LYS A 498 -11.68 14.24 14.91
CA LYS A 498 -12.77 14.73 14.09
C LYS A 498 -12.41 14.66 12.59
N GLY A 499 -11.19 15.05 12.23
CA GLY A 499 -10.69 14.94 10.86
C GLY A 499 -10.65 13.50 10.36
N VAL A 500 -10.10 12.58 11.15
CA VAL A 500 -9.97 11.16 10.77
C VAL A 500 -11.31 10.43 10.72
N LEU A 501 -12.28 10.77 11.60
CA LEU A 501 -13.53 10.02 11.72
C LEU A 501 -14.72 10.67 11.01
N ILE A 502 -14.72 11.99 10.83
CA ILE A 502 -15.92 12.70 10.34
C ILE A 502 -15.60 13.51 9.09
N SER A 503 -14.59 14.35 9.13
CA SER A 503 -14.28 15.26 8.03
C SER A 503 -12.86 15.79 8.14
N PRO A 504 -12.02 15.67 7.09
CA PRO A 504 -10.68 16.25 7.04
C PRO A 504 -10.80 17.77 6.86
N VAL A 505 -10.85 18.52 7.94
CA VAL A 505 -10.99 19.97 7.95
C VAL A 505 -9.89 20.59 8.80
N GLY A 506 -9.28 21.67 8.32
CA GLY A 506 -8.23 22.44 9.00
C GLY A 506 -6.86 22.25 8.36
N GLU A 507 -5.97 23.22 8.58
CA GLU A 507 -4.63 23.26 8.00
C GLU A 507 -3.79 22.03 8.32
N ASP A 508 -3.86 21.54 9.57
CA ASP A 508 -3.19 20.30 10.00
C ASP A 508 -3.72 19.03 9.30
N MET A 509 -4.86 19.11 8.61
CA MET A 509 -5.57 17.99 8.05
C MET A 509 -5.53 17.93 6.52
N GLU A 510 -4.85 18.86 5.87
CA GLU A 510 -4.69 18.85 4.41
C GLU A 510 -4.07 17.54 3.90
N HIS A 511 -3.16 16.98 4.66
CA HIS A 511 -2.52 15.69 4.36
C HIS A 511 -3.36 14.46 4.74
N VAL A 512 -4.46 14.63 5.49
CA VAL A 512 -5.37 13.56 5.91
C VAL A 512 -6.50 13.32 4.88
N ILE A 513 -6.42 13.94 3.73
CA ILE A 513 -7.40 13.80 2.62
C ILE A 513 -7.63 12.33 2.22
N ILE A 514 -6.66 11.48 2.48
CA ILE A 514 -6.78 10.03 2.27
C ILE A 514 -7.90 9.40 3.11
N ALA A 515 -8.20 10.01 4.25
CA ALA A 515 -9.28 9.59 5.12
C ALA A 515 -10.66 10.11 4.68
N TRP A 516 -10.83 10.54 3.43
CA TRP A 516 -12.13 11.00 2.91
C TRP A 516 -13.20 9.90 2.87
N GLY A 517 -12.82 8.65 3.08
CA GLY A 517 -13.73 7.58 3.40
C GLY A 517 -14.18 7.54 4.86
N THR A 518 -13.79 8.53 5.67
CA THR A 518 -14.03 8.56 7.12
C THR A 518 -15.49 8.44 7.48
N VAL A 519 -16.38 9.10 6.73
CA VAL A 519 -17.83 8.96 6.95
C VAL A 519 -18.28 7.50 6.81
N LEU A 520 -17.78 6.79 5.80
CA LEU A 520 -18.05 5.36 5.64
C LEU A 520 -17.50 4.57 6.84
N VAL A 521 -16.26 4.84 7.23
CA VAL A 521 -15.63 4.15 8.35
C VAL A 521 -16.35 4.44 9.65
N THR A 522 -16.72 5.69 9.90
CA THR A 522 -17.50 6.08 11.09
C THR A 522 -18.88 5.41 11.10
N ALA A 523 -19.56 5.36 9.96
CA ALA A 523 -20.83 4.65 9.83
C ALA A 523 -20.68 3.15 10.10
N LEU A 524 -19.61 2.52 9.62
CA LEU A 524 -19.29 1.12 9.89
C LEU A 524 -19.03 0.89 11.38
N LEU A 525 -18.27 1.75 12.05
CA LEU A 525 -18.00 1.67 13.50
C LEU A 525 -19.29 1.83 14.32
N LEU A 526 -20.11 2.83 14.00
CA LEU A 526 -21.40 3.04 14.65
C LEU A 526 -22.34 1.85 14.46
N PHE A 527 -22.38 1.29 13.26
CA PHE A 527 -23.18 0.12 12.97
C PHE A 527 -22.68 -1.13 13.69
N TRP A 528 -21.36 -1.29 13.79
CA TRP A 528 -20.74 -2.34 14.58
C TRP A 528 -21.11 -2.23 16.06
N ILE A 529 -20.99 -1.03 16.66
CA ILE A 529 -21.41 -0.75 18.05
C ILE A 529 -22.89 -1.09 18.24
N PHE A 530 -23.73 -0.64 17.32
CA PHE A 530 -25.17 -0.95 17.34
C PHE A 530 -25.43 -2.46 17.36
N GLN A 531 -24.74 -3.24 16.55
CA GLN A 531 -24.89 -4.69 16.50
C GLN A 531 -24.41 -5.36 17.81
N VAL A 532 -23.30 -4.89 18.38
CA VAL A 532 -22.80 -5.37 19.69
C VAL A 532 -23.86 -5.12 20.78
N ILE A 533 -24.38 -3.89 20.86
CA ILE A 533 -25.44 -3.53 21.84
C ILE A 533 -26.70 -4.40 21.64
N THR A 534 -27.12 -4.58 20.39
CA THR A 534 -28.31 -5.38 20.06
C THR A 534 -28.14 -6.83 20.51
N ARG A 535 -26.96 -7.45 20.27
CA ARG A 535 -26.67 -8.81 20.74
C ARG A 535 -26.64 -8.91 22.25
N PHE A 536 -26.07 -7.91 22.92
CA PHE A 536 -26.06 -7.86 24.39
C PHE A 536 -27.47 -7.79 24.97
N ILE A 537 -28.33 -6.91 24.43
CA ILE A 537 -29.73 -6.78 24.84
C ILE A 537 -30.54 -8.08 24.61
N LYS A 538 -30.17 -8.82 23.52
CA LYS A 538 -30.83 -10.10 23.19
C LYS A 538 -30.25 -11.30 23.94
N HIS A 539 -29.28 -11.10 24.83
CA HIS A 539 -28.55 -12.16 25.51
C HIS A 539 -27.99 -13.23 24.55
N GLN A 540 -27.60 -12.83 23.35
CA GLN A 540 -26.95 -13.74 22.40
C GLN A 540 -25.52 -14.00 22.81
N GLN A 541 -25.07 -15.26 22.71
CA GLN A 541 -23.68 -15.60 22.98
C GLN A 541 -22.75 -14.89 22.00
N ILE A 542 -21.71 -14.25 22.52
CA ILE A 542 -20.64 -13.64 21.75
C ILE A 542 -19.69 -14.76 21.30
N SER A 543 -19.47 -14.91 20.01
CA SER A 543 -18.52 -15.89 19.49
C SER A 543 -17.07 -15.50 19.85
N GLN A 544 -16.16 -16.50 19.86
CA GLN A 544 -14.73 -16.22 20.08
C GLN A 544 -14.18 -15.21 19.07
N LEU A 545 -14.68 -15.26 17.85
CA LEU A 545 -14.27 -14.35 16.77
C LEU A 545 -14.82 -12.92 16.97
N ASP A 546 -16.10 -12.78 17.39
CA ASP A 546 -16.67 -11.46 17.71
C ASP A 546 -15.95 -10.81 18.91
N PHE A 547 -15.56 -11.61 19.92
CA PHE A 547 -14.73 -11.12 21.02
C PHE A 547 -13.36 -10.64 20.53
N PHE A 548 -12.69 -11.44 19.69
CA PHE A 548 -11.39 -11.08 19.11
C PHE A 548 -11.48 -9.79 18.29
N ASP A 549 -12.48 -9.69 17.41
CA ASP A 549 -12.71 -8.49 16.59
C ASP A 549 -13.00 -7.25 17.46
N GLY A 550 -13.80 -7.40 18.51
CA GLY A 550 -14.10 -6.32 19.44
C GLY A 550 -12.89 -5.84 20.23
N PHE A 551 -12.11 -6.79 20.74
CA PHE A 551 -10.87 -6.47 21.47
C PHE A 551 -9.85 -5.81 20.56
N LEU A 552 -9.69 -6.31 19.33
CA LEU A 552 -8.83 -5.73 18.31
C LEU A 552 -9.26 -4.29 17.97
N MET A 553 -10.56 -4.08 17.71
CA MET A 553 -11.09 -2.76 17.37
C MET A 553 -10.81 -1.73 18.47
N ILE A 554 -11.09 -2.08 19.71
CA ILE A 554 -10.83 -1.19 20.86
C ILE A 554 -9.34 -0.89 20.97
N THR A 555 -8.49 -1.89 20.85
CA THR A 555 -7.02 -1.72 20.91
C THR A 555 -6.50 -0.82 19.79
N LEU A 556 -6.98 -1.01 18.56
CA LEU A 556 -6.60 -0.17 17.42
C LEU A 556 -7.10 1.27 17.56
N LEU A 557 -8.30 1.49 18.07
CA LEU A 557 -8.82 2.85 18.32
C LEU A 557 -8.03 3.57 19.41
N ILE A 558 -7.68 2.88 20.50
CA ILE A 558 -6.82 3.43 21.56
C ILE A 558 -5.42 3.73 21.01
N GLY A 559 -4.83 2.80 20.27
CA GLY A 559 -3.51 2.98 19.64
C GLY A 559 -3.52 4.14 18.63
N SER A 560 -4.60 4.30 17.88
CA SER A 560 -4.77 5.43 16.95
C SER A 560 -4.85 6.76 17.68
N ALA A 561 -5.64 6.83 18.76
CA ALA A 561 -5.75 8.05 19.60
C ALA A 561 -4.39 8.41 20.24
N ALA A 562 -3.64 7.41 20.72
CA ALA A 562 -2.29 7.61 21.26
C ALA A 562 -1.31 8.10 20.18
N SER A 563 -1.36 7.54 18.99
CA SER A 563 -0.54 7.97 17.84
C SER A 563 -0.87 9.41 17.43
N ILE A 564 -2.16 9.76 17.34
CA ILE A 564 -2.62 11.11 17.01
C ILE A 564 -2.17 12.12 18.07
N TYR A 565 -2.15 11.73 19.34
CA TYR A 565 -1.71 12.59 20.44
C TYR A 565 -0.20 12.84 20.41
N THR A 566 0.60 11.83 20.06
CA THR A 566 2.05 11.87 20.18
C THR A 566 2.77 12.36 18.92
N LEU A 567 2.20 12.13 17.73
CA LEU A 567 2.87 12.47 16.47
C LEU A 567 2.72 13.97 16.17
N ALA A 568 3.82 14.56 15.70
CA ALA A 568 3.85 15.96 15.25
C ALA A 568 2.97 16.15 14.01
N GLN A 569 3.13 15.29 13.02
CA GLN A 569 2.30 15.22 11.81
C GLN A 569 1.57 13.89 11.76
N ILE A 570 0.35 13.90 11.26
CA ILE A 570 -0.43 12.70 11.01
C ILE A 570 -0.90 12.67 9.56
N ASP A 571 -1.05 11.45 9.07
CA ASP A 571 -1.59 11.21 7.76
C ASP A 571 -2.64 10.09 7.85
N GLY A 572 -3.73 10.19 7.08
CA GLY A 572 -4.83 9.22 7.12
C GLY A 572 -4.41 7.80 6.74
N ASN A 573 -3.31 7.65 5.98
CA ASN A 573 -2.75 6.35 5.62
C ASN A 573 -2.20 5.57 6.82
N TYR A 574 -1.92 6.21 7.94
CA TYR A 574 -1.48 5.52 9.16
C TYR A 574 -2.57 4.64 9.77
N PHE A 575 -3.84 4.90 9.47
CA PHE A 575 -5.02 4.26 10.07
C PHE A 575 -5.75 3.27 9.15
N ILE A 576 -5.18 2.94 7.98
CA ILE A 576 -5.83 2.08 6.98
C ILE A 576 -6.18 0.68 7.52
N LEU A 577 -5.43 0.16 8.50
CA LEU A 577 -5.78 -1.09 9.17
C LEU A 577 -7.10 -0.96 9.95
N VAL A 578 -7.32 0.17 10.65
CA VAL A 578 -8.57 0.44 11.37
C VAL A 578 -9.75 0.41 10.40
N TYR A 579 -9.59 1.03 9.23
CA TYR A 579 -10.62 1.09 8.20
C TYR A 579 -10.98 -0.31 7.69
N ALA A 580 -9.98 -1.12 7.38
CA ALA A 580 -10.18 -2.49 6.91
C ALA A 580 -10.84 -3.37 7.99
N VAL A 581 -10.36 -3.28 9.25
CA VAL A 581 -10.93 -4.04 10.38
C VAL A 581 -12.37 -3.62 10.65
N ALA A 582 -12.69 -2.32 10.56
CA ALA A 582 -14.06 -1.83 10.69
C ALA A 582 -15.01 -2.46 9.66
N ALA A 583 -14.59 -2.53 8.39
CA ALA A 583 -15.38 -3.16 7.34
C ALA A 583 -15.56 -4.68 7.57
N ILE A 584 -14.47 -5.38 7.85
CA ILE A 584 -14.49 -6.84 8.07
C ILE A 584 -15.34 -7.21 9.29
N SER A 585 -15.10 -6.57 10.42
CA SER A 585 -15.78 -6.86 11.69
C SER A 585 -17.29 -6.54 11.60
N THR A 586 -17.64 -5.43 10.93
CA THR A 586 -19.03 -5.05 10.72
C THR A 586 -19.78 -6.09 9.90
N VAL A 587 -19.20 -6.55 8.79
CA VAL A 587 -19.82 -7.58 7.96
C VAL A 587 -19.94 -8.92 8.70
N ARG A 588 -18.92 -9.29 9.49
CA ARG A 588 -18.98 -10.53 10.26
C ARG A 588 -20.08 -10.51 11.32
N ILE A 589 -20.18 -9.44 12.09
CA ILE A 589 -21.21 -9.33 13.13
C ILE A 589 -22.62 -9.28 12.55
N THR A 590 -22.76 -8.78 11.30
CA THR A 590 -24.03 -8.73 10.57
C THR A 590 -24.32 -9.97 9.75
N GLY A 591 -23.43 -10.96 9.75
CA GLY A 591 -23.54 -12.15 8.88
C GLY A 591 -24.88 -12.89 8.92
N TYR A 592 -25.59 -12.82 10.03
CA TYR A 592 -26.97 -13.34 10.17
C TYR A 592 -27.96 -12.66 9.22
N TRP A 593 -27.80 -11.36 8.97
CA TRP A 593 -28.67 -10.58 8.08
C TRP A 593 -28.36 -10.79 6.59
N LEU A 594 -27.14 -11.25 6.30
CA LEU A 594 -26.66 -11.43 4.94
C LEU A 594 -26.79 -12.86 4.42
N LYS A 595 -27.24 -13.81 5.27
CA LYS A 595 -27.49 -15.20 4.83
C LYS A 595 -28.64 -15.25 3.83
N THR A 596 -28.41 -15.97 2.74
CA THR A 596 -29.29 -16.08 1.58
C THR A 596 -30.51 -16.98 1.80
N GLU A 597 -31.46 -16.90 0.88
CA GLU A 597 -32.77 -17.55 0.82
C GLU A 597 -32.80 -19.08 1.09
N GLU A 598 -31.71 -19.82 0.87
CA GLU A 598 -31.68 -21.26 1.17
C GLU A 598 -31.86 -21.57 2.65
N THR A 599 -31.37 -20.69 3.54
CA THR A 599 -31.58 -20.80 4.98
C THR A 599 -32.90 -20.17 5.42
N GLU A 600 -33.49 -19.28 4.61
CA GLU A 600 -34.75 -18.61 4.89
C GLU A 600 -35.95 -19.56 4.62
N ASN A 601 -35.88 -20.42 3.61
CA ASN A 601 -36.94 -21.41 3.35
C ASN A 601 -37.06 -22.44 4.48
N ILE A 602 -35.93 -22.83 5.13
CA ILE A 602 -35.95 -23.72 6.30
C ILE A 602 -36.46 -22.98 7.54
N ALA A 603 -36.09 -21.70 7.71
CA ALA A 603 -36.53 -20.86 8.82
C ALA A 603 -37.97 -20.35 8.68
N ALA A 604 -38.47 -20.17 7.46
CA ALA A 604 -39.85 -19.74 7.20
C ALA A 604 -40.88 -20.78 7.65
N VAL A 605 -40.52 -22.06 7.56
CA VAL A 605 -41.35 -23.16 8.06
C VAL A 605 -41.48 -23.13 9.59
N THR A 606 -40.49 -22.56 10.27
CA THR A 606 -40.41 -22.57 11.74
C THR A 606 -40.74 -21.25 12.42
N THR A 607 -40.69 -20.08 11.74
CA THR A 607 -40.78 -18.75 12.44
C THR A 607 -41.93 -17.82 11.99
N GLY A 608 -42.80 -18.23 11.10
CA GLY A 608 -43.95 -17.44 10.67
C GLY A 608 -43.65 -16.31 9.67
N SER A 609 -44.57 -16.04 8.76
CA SER A 609 -44.38 -15.19 7.58
C SER A 609 -43.97 -13.73 7.84
N ALA A 610 -44.41 -13.11 8.93
CA ALA A 610 -44.16 -11.70 9.26
C ALA A 610 -42.67 -11.39 9.60
N ALA A 611 -41.95 -12.35 10.18
CA ALA A 611 -40.53 -12.17 10.51
C ALA A 611 -39.65 -12.24 9.25
N VAL A 612 -40.07 -13.03 8.24
CA VAL A 612 -39.36 -13.15 6.96
C VAL A 612 -39.54 -11.87 6.14
N GLU A 613 -40.72 -11.30 6.14
CA GLU A 613 -41.05 -10.07 5.42
C GLU A 613 -40.29 -8.85 5.98
N THR A 614 -40.20 -8.73 7.28
CA THR A 614 -39.41 -7.67 7.95
C THR A 614 -37.91 -7.79 7.59
N LYS A 615 -37.36 -8.99 7.55
CA LYS A 615 -35.97 -9.22 7.12
C LYS A 615 -35.73 -8.83 5.65
N LYS A 616 -36.69 -9.15 4.77
CA LYS A 616 -36.62 -8.83 3.34
C LYS A 616 -36.65 -7.32 3.13
N ILE A 617 -37.50 -6.60 3.80
CA ILE A 617 -37.59 -5.12 3.77
C ILE A 617 -36.29 -4.49 4.28
N LEU A 618 -35.79 -4.95 5.41
CA LEU A 618 -34.56 -4.44 6.00
C LEU A 618 -33.35 -4.68 5.06
N ARG A 619 -33.25 -5.86 4.48
CA ARG A 619 -32.20 -6.21 3.50
C ARG A 619 -32.26 -5.32 2.26
N SER A 620 -33.45 -5.12 1.71
CA SER A 620 -33.66 -4.23 0.57
C SER A 620 -33.30 -2.79 0.92
N GLY A 621 -33.65 -2.32 2.11
CA GLY A 621 -33.30 -1.01 2.62
C GLY A 621 -31.77 -0.83 2.76
N ILE A 622 -31.06 -1.80 3.31
CA ILE A 622 -29.59 -1.77 3.43
C ILE A 622 -28.93 -1.70 2.05
N CYS A 623 -29.39 -2.54 1.09
CA CYS A 623 -28.88 -2.50 -0.27
C CYS A 623 -29.12 -1.15 -0.95
N LEU A 624 -30.31 -0.58 -0.77
CA LEU A 624 -30.67 0.72 -1.36
C LEU A 624 -29.82 1.86 -0.77
N LEU A 625 -29.57 1.84 0.55
CA LEU A 625 -28.75 2.84 1.24
C LEU A 625 -27.24 2.68 0.97
N ALA A 626 -26.78 1.47 0.65
CA ALA A 626 -25.39 1.25 0.26
C ALA A 626 -25.03 1.95 -1.06
N VAL A 627 -25.97 2.10 -1.99
CA VAL A 627 -25.74 2.73 -3.29
C VAL A 627 -25.22 4.17 -3.18
N PRO A 628 -25.87 5.09 -2.43
CA PRO A 628 -25.36 6.45 -2.24
C PRO A 628 -23.95 6.47 -1.60
N PHE A 629 -23.69 5.57 -0.64
CA PHE A 629 -22.37 5.44 -0.02
C PHE A 629 -21.30 5.04 -1.04
N PHE A 630 -21.56 4.03 -1.86
CA PHE A 630 -20.62 3.59 -2.87
C PHE A 630 -20.39 4.66 -3.93
N LEU A 631 -21.44 5.34 -4.40
CA LEU A 631 -21.31 6.44 -5.35
C LEU A 631 -20.48 7.59 -4.77
N PHE A 632 -20.75 8.00 -3.53
CA PHE A 632 -20.02 9.06 -2.85
C PHE A 632 -18.54 8.72 -2.72
N ASN A 633 -18.21 7.52 -2.24
CA ASN A 633 -16.82 7.11 -2.08
C ASN A 633 -16.12 6.88 -3.42
N THR A 634 -16.84 6.45 -4.46
CA THR A 634 -16.30 6.39 -5.83
C THR A 634 -15.94 7.77 -6.35
N LEU A 635 -16.80 8.76 -6.14
CA LEU A 635 -16.52 10.15 -6.50
C LEU A 635 -15.31 10.71 -5.74
N ILE A 636 -15.20 10.45 -4.45
CA ILE A 636 -14.04 10.83 -3.65
C ILE A 636 -12.78 10.16 -4.21
N ALA A 637 -12.76 8.85 -4.35
CA ALA A 637 -11.61 8.11 -4.84
C ALA A 637 -11.19 8.54 -6.25
N SER A 638 -12.14 8.93 -7.10
CA SER A 638 -11.88 9.36 -8.47
C SER A 638 -11.33 10.77 -8.57
N SER A 639 -11.72 11.65 -7.66
CA SER A 639 -11.44 13.09 -7.73
C SER A 639 -10.27 13.53 -6.87
N THR A 640 -9.85 12.72 -5.91
CA THR A 640 -8.76 13.12 -5.06
C THR A 640 -7.44 13.10 -5.79
N SER A 641 -6.83 14.24 -5.81
CA SER A 641 -5.42 14.42 -6.03
C SER A 641 -4.68 14.51 -4.69
N TRP A 642 -5.14 13.77 -3.69
CA TRP A 642 -4.53 13.85 -2.36
C TRP A 642 -3.02 13.72 -2.38
N ALA A 643 -2.53 12.78 -3.12
CA ALA A 643 -1.10 12.56 -3.27
C ALA A 643 -0.51 13.35 -4.46
N GLY A 644 -1.12 14.43 -4.89
CA GLY A 644 -0.75 15.09 -6.14
C GLY A 644 -1.09 14.28 -7.38
N CYS A 645 -1.65 13.07 -7.24
CA CYS A 645 -2.11 12.29 -8.37
C CYS A 645 -3.13 13.08 -9.17
N PRO A 646 -2.94 13.28 -10.48
CA PRO A 646 -4.00 13.78 -11.31
C PRO A 646 -5.16 12.80 -11.22
N GLY A 647 -6.34 13.31 -11.40
CA GLY A 647 -7.49 12.45 -11.58
C GLY A 647 -7.23 11.45 -12.70
N PHE A 648 -8.04 10.43 -12.77
CA PHE A 648 -8.02 9.39 -13.79
C PHE A 648 -7.80 9.99 -15.19
N THR A 649 -6.80 9.52 -15.90
CA THR A 649 -6.49 9.98 -17.26
C THR A 649 -7.43 9.28 -18.22
N SER A 650 -8.28 10.03 -18.94
CA SER A 650 -9.17 9.43 -19.91
C SER A 650 -8.39 8.80 -21.06
N PHE A 651 -8.97 7.80 -21.70
CA PHE A 651 -8.42 7.07 -22.83
C PHE A 651 -7.82 7.99 -23.93
N LYS A 652 -8.49 9.09 -24.22
CA LYS A 652 -8.07 10.07 -25.23
C LYS A 652 -6.78 10.80 -24.82
N LEU A 653 -6.57 11.06 -23.55
CA LEU A 653 -5.38 11.77 -23.05
C LEU A 653 -4.16 10.86 -23.00
N VAL A 654 -4.32 9.61 -22.62
CA VAL A 654 -3.25 8.61 -22.56
C VAL A 654 -2.54 8.45 -23.90
N ASN A 655 -3.27 8.48 -25.01
CA ASN A 655 -2.71 8.39 -26.34
C ASN A 655 -1.81 9.56 -26.74
N ARG A 656 -1.79 10.65 -25.97
CA ARG A 656 -0.95 11.84 -26.21
C ARG A 656 0.36 11.84 -25.39
N GLY A 657 0.71 10.78 -24.70
CA GLY A 657 1.95 10.65 -23.95
C GLY A 657 1.90 11.08 -22.48
N TYR A 658 0.71 11.35 -21.92
CA TYR A 658 0.52 11.55 -20.47
C TYR A 658 0.42 10.22 -19.72
N TYR A 659 1.23 9.27 -20.06
CA TYR A 659 1.16 7.94 -19.47
C TYR A 659 2.19 7.72 -18.37
N ASP A 660 3.00 8.74 -18.09
CA ASP A 660 4.08 8.62 -17.13
C ASP A 660 4.57 10.02 -16.71
N HIS A 661 4.51 10.32 -15.44
CA HIS A 661 4.98 11.60 -14.92
C HIS A 661 6.49 11.77 -15.15
N ARG A 662 7.26 10.71 -15.01
CA ARG A 662 8.67 10.71 -15.32
C ARG A 662 8.96 11.15 -16.76
N HIS A 663 8.24 10.58 -17.73
CA HIS A 663 8.37 11.01 -19.12
C HIS A 663 7.96 12.46 -19.34
N HIS A 664 6.92 12.89 -18.64
CA HIS A 664 6.47 14.28 -18.73
C HIS A 664 7.54 15.24 -18.18
N THR A 665 8.09 14.97 -17.02
CA THR A 665 9.14 15.77 -16.39
C THR A 665 10.40 15.76 -17.24
N HIS A 666 10.87 14.59 -17.67
CA HIS A 666 12.07 14.43 -18.49
C HIS A 666 11.95 15.14 -19.85
N LYS A 667 10.82 15.00 -20.54
CA LYS A 667 10.55 15.74 -21.78
C LYS A 667 10.46 17.25 -21.57
N SER A 668 10.01 17.71 -20.42
CA SER A 668 10.03 19.12 -20.07
C SER A 668 11.47 19.67 -20.04
N TRP A 669 12.38 18.91 -19.44
CA TRP A 669 13.81 19.24 -19.38
C TRP A 669 14.49 19.14 -20.74
N GLU A 670 14.24 18.07 -21.51
CA GLU A 670 14.71 17.95 -22.88
C GLU A 670 14.29 19.14 -23.75
N ARG A 671 13.04 19.60 -23.60
CA ARG A 671 12.54 20.78 -24.30
C ARG A 671 13.25 22.06 -23.88
N ARG A 672 13.67 22.15 -22.63
CA ARG A 672 14.44 23.30 -22.12
C ARG A 672 15.92 23.26 -22.45
N GLY A 673 16.40 22.26 -23.15
CA GLY A 673 17.80 22.18 -23.59
C GLY A 673 18.81 21.65 -22.58
N CYS A 674 18.36 21.24 -21.37
CA CYS A 674 19.27 20.82 -20.28
C CYS A 674 19.87 19.41 -20.48
N LYS A 675 20.13 19.00 -21.70
CA LYS A 675 20.67 17.67 -22.00
C LYS A 675 22.11 17.50 -21.54
N GLU A 676 22.89 18.55 -21.60
CA GLU A 676 24.31 18.52 -21.24
C GLU A 676 24.46 18.30 -19.74
N LEU A 677 23.69 19.00 -18.91
CA LEU A 677 23.70 18.82 -17.45
C LEU A 677 23.36 17.38 -17.06
N TYR A 678 22.31 16.83 -17.69
CA TYR A 678 21.87 15.45 -17.38
C TYR A 678 22.79 14.37 -17.89
N SER A 679 23.54 14.62 -18.96
CA SER A 679 24.49 13.67 -19.54
C SER A 679 25.65 13.32 -18.63
N ARG A 680 25.93 14.16 -17.65
CA ARG A 680 27.02 13.98 -16.66
C ARG A 680 26.67 13.00 -15.56
N PHE A 681 25.40 12.63 -15.40
CA PHE A 681 24.97 11.77 -14.30
C PHE A 681 25.05 10.28 -14.65
N THR A 682 25.68 9.54 -13.78
CA THR A 682 25.73 8.07 -13.77
C THR A 682 24.96 7.56 -12.54
N PRO A 683 24.56 6.29 -12.48
CA PRO A 683 23.92 5.75 -11.28
C PRO A 683 24.75 5.89 -9.98
N LYS A 684 26.07 6.04 -10.10
CA LYS A 684 26.98 6.23 -8.96
C LYS A 684 27.13 7.69 -8.53
N THR A 685 26.77 8.63 -9.37
CA THR A 685 26.88 10.06 -9.12
C THR A 685 26.02 10.46 -7.92
N ARG A 686 26.52 11.40 -7.12
CA ARG A 686 25.82 11.97 -5.96
C ARG A 686 25.67 13.46 -6.13
N VAL A 687 24.44 13.93 -6.04
CA VAL A 687 24.07 15.32 -6.31
C VAL A 687 23.34 15.89 -5.10
N VAL A 688 23.69 17.10 -4.68
CA VAL A 688 22.83 17.94 -3.85
C VAL A 688 22.11 18.92 -4.74
N ALA A 689 20.78 18.92 -4.69
CA ALA A 689 19.96 19.77 -5.54
C ALA A 689 19.26 20.87 -4.74
N PHE A 690 19.51 22.10 -5.15
CA PHE A 690 18.80 23.30 -4.73
C PHE A 690 17.65 23.52 -5.70
N GLY A 691 16.45 23.18 -5.28
CA GLY A 691 15.28 23.25 -6.17
C GLY A 691 13.98 23.08 -5.41
N PHE A 692 12.86 23.43 -6.03
CA PHE A 692 11.53 23.34 -5.42
C PHE A 692 11.10 21.90 -5.14
N HIS A 693 11.34 21.01 -6.09
CA HIS A 693 11.05 19.57 -5.98
C HIS A 693 12.11 18.76 -6.74
N PRO A 694 13.35 18.75 -6.26
CA PRO A 694 14.46 18.15 -7.00
C PRO A 694 14.29 16.67 -7.27
N GLN A 695 13.56 15.91 -6.42
CA GLN A 695 13.23 14.52 -6.66
C GLN A 695 12.39 14.29 -7.92
N VAL A 696 11.62 15.29 -8.35
CA VAL A 696 10.80 15.26 -9.58
C VAL A 696 11.65 15.42 -10.84
N LEU A 697 12.88 15.90 -10.71
CA LEU A 697 13.80 16.08 -11.83
C LEU A 697 14.22 14.74 -12.44
N ASP A 698 13.99 13.63 -11.76
CA ASP A 698 14.24 12.27 -12.22
C ASP A 698 15.66 12.04 -12.73
N MET A 699 16.64 12.63 -12.07
CA MET A 699 18.04 12.36 -12.34
C MET A 699 18.35 10.88 -12.11
N ALA A 700 19.06 10.25 -13.04
CA ALA A 700 19.40 8.83 -12.95
C ALA A 700 20.54 8.56 -11.94
N CYS A 701 20.51 9.21 -10.78
CA CYS A 701 21.51 9.15 -9.71
C CYS A 701 20.91 9.43 -8.34
N SER A 702 21.72 9.33 -7.29
CA SER A 702 21.30 9.71 -5.93
C SER A 702 21.25 11.23 -5.81
N VAL A 703 20.08 11.77 -5.48
CA VAL A 703 19.86 13.21 -5.32
C VAL A 703 19.38 13.49 -3.90
N GLN A 704 20.12 14.30 -3.18
CA GLN A 704 19.72 14.88 -1.91
C GLN A 704 19.15 16.29 -2.14
N SER A 705 17.95 16.53 -1.67
CA SER A 705 17.35 17.86 -1.71
C SER A 705 17.96 18.75 -0.64
N TYR A 706 18.30 19.99 -0.99
CA TYR A 706 18.64 21.01 -0.01
C TYR A 706 17.50 21.27 0.98
N TYR A 707 16.27 21.22 0.52
CA TYR A 707 15.08 21.34 1.37
C TYR A 707 15.05 20.28 2.49
N ASP A 708 15.43 19.03 2.20
CA ASP A 708 15.51 17.98 3.22
C ASP A 708 16.68 18.21 4.21
N ILE A 709 17.76 18.86 3.76
CA ILE A 709 18.89 19.21 4.64
C ILE A 709 18.49 20.31 5.62
N THR A 710 17.73 21.29 5.16
CA THR A 710 17.26 22.41 5.99
C THR A 710 16.09 22.03 6.88
N GLY A 711 15.35 20.98 6.54
CA GLY A 711 14.09 20.66 7.17
C GLY A 711 13.00 21.70 6.90
N SER A 712 11.76 21.42 7.24
CA SER A 712 10.62 22.32 6.99
C SER A 712 10.64 23.60 7.84
N GLY A 713 11.49 23.71 8.83
CA GLY A 713 11.64 24.88 9.71
C GLY A 713 12.80 25.81 9.35
N GLY A 714 13.64 25.47 8.38
CA GLY A 714 14.73 26.33 7.89
C GLY A 714 15.92 26.57 8.84
N ASP A 715 15.93 25.98 10.02
CA ASP A 715 16.98 26.15 11.03
C ASP A 715 17.68 24.83 11.36
N VAL A 716 18.34 24.26 10.36
CA VAL A 716 19.10 23.03 10.56
C VAL A 716 20.59 23.35 10.76
N TYR A 717 21.19 22.68 11.71
CA TYR A 717 22.60 22.83 12.07
C TYR A 717 23.55 22.75 10.85
N LEU A 718 23.30 21.82 9.94
CA LEU A 718 24.15 21.57 8.77
C LEU A 718 24.32 22.75 7.81
N VAL A 719 23.41 23.73 7.84
CA VAL A 719 23.45 24.91 6.95
C VAL A 719 23.71 26.23 7.69
N LYS A 720 23.92 26.17 9.02
CA LYS A 720 24.21 27.37 9.84
C LYS A 720 25.54 28.04 9.46
N LYS A 721 26.55 27.25 9.14
CA LYS A 721 27.86 27.68 8.70
C LYS A 721 28.26 26.95 7.43
N LEU A 722 28.98 27.61 6.54
CA LEU A 722 29.50 26.98 5.32
C LEU A 722 30.31 25.72 5.64
N ALA A 723 31.22 25.78 6.61
CA ALA A 723 32.03 24.63 7.01
C ALA A 723 31.20 23.39 7.44
N TYR A 724 30.01 23.57 8.04
CA TYR A 724 29.13 22.46 8.39
C TYR A 724 28.48 21.84 7.15
N PHE A 725 28.14 22.68 6.17
CA PHE A 725 27.60 22.21 4.92
C PHE A 725 28.67 21.46 4.09
N GLU A 726 29.88 21.97 4.04
CA GLU A 726 31.00 21.30 3.37
C GLU A 726 31.38 19.99 4.07
N GLU A 727 31.36 19.95 5.42
CA GLU A 727 31.51 18.69 6.16
C GLU A 727 30.45 17.66 5.76
N TYR A 728 29.20 18.11 5.63
CA TYR A 728 28.12 17.28 5.14
C TYR A 728 28.37 16.78 3.70
N LEU A 729 28.75 17.67 2.77
CA LEU A 729 29.06 17.31 1.38
C LEU A 729 30.18 16.25 1.32
N LYS A 730 31.21 16.41 2.16
CA LYS A 730 32.33 15.45 2.27
C LYS A 730 31.85 14.10 2.80
N TRP A 731 31.04 14.09 3.85
CA TRP A 731 30.42 12.87 4.39
C TRP A 731 29.51 12.18 3.35
N ALA A 732 28.73 12.96 2.61
CA ALA A 732 27.85 12.49 1.56
C ALA A 732 28.60 11.98 0.33
N GLY A 733 29.85 12.40 0.15
CA GLY A 733 30.62 12.17 -1.07
C GLY A 733 29.97 12.82 -2.28
N THR A 734 29.44 14.05 -2.12
CA THR A 734 28.73 14.81 -3.15
C THR A 734 29.73 15.19 -4.27
N GLU A 735 29.38 14.86 -5.49
CA GLU A 735 30.17 15.17 -6.68
C GLU A 735 29.74 16.46 -7.37
N TYR A 736 28.43 16.74 -7.33
CA TYR A 736 27.86 17.92 -8.00
C TYR A 736 26.81 18.60 -7.10
N ILE A 737 26.75 19.93 -7.25
CA ILE A 737 25.62 20.74 -6.82
C ILE A 737 24.85 21.14 -8.08
N TYR A 738 23.53 20.94 -8.02
CA TYR A 738 22.58 21.39 -9.03
C TYR A 738 21.72 22.51 -8.45
N VAL A 739 21.57 23.61 -9.17
CA VAL A 739 20.70 24.73 -8.77
C VAL A 739 19.62 24.91 -9.84
N GLN A 740 18.37 24.76 -9.43
CA GLN A 740 17.22 24.94 -10.30
C GLN A 740 16.98 26.43 -10.56
N ALA A 741 16.66 26.79 -11.79
CA ALA A 741 16.34 28.17 -12.21
C ALA A 741 15.28 28.79 -11.27
N GLY A 742 15.53 30.02 -10.82
CA GLY A 742 14.65 30.78 -9.96
C GLY A 742 14.59 30.34 -8.50
N TYR A 743 15.17 29.21 -8.11
CA TYR A 743 15.06 28.69 -6.74
C TYR A 743 15.67 29.60 -5.68
N LEU A 744 16.85 30.14 -5.94
CA LEU A 744 17.59 30.97 -4.97
C LEU A 744 16.97 32.36 -4.73
N ALA A 745 16.04 32.80 -5.57
CA ALA A 745 15.50 34.16 -5.51
C ALA A 745 14.90 34.52 -4.14
N ASP A 746 14.26 33.54 -3.48
CA ASP A 746 13.61 33.69 -2.17
C ASP A 746 14.31 32.88 -1.08
N GLN A 747 15.58 32.50 -1.30
CA GLN A 747 16.35 31.60 -0.40
C GLN A 747 17.71 32.22 -0.03
N PRO A 748 17.75 33.29 0.78
CA PRO A 748 18.98 34.07 1.00
C PRO A 748 20.12 33.23 1.59
N ARG A 749 19.81 32.28 2.46
CA ARG A 749 20.85 31.41 3.03
C ARG A 749 21.42 30.43 2.00
N ALA A 750 20.57 29.85 1.17
CA ALA A 750 21.02 28.98 0.07
C ALA A 750 21.88 29.75 -0.93
N THR A 751 21.45 30.97 -1.29
CA THR A 751 22.23 31.88 -2.16
C THR A 751 23.61 32.16 -1.57
N GLN A 752 23.67 32.54 -0.29
CA GLN A 752 24.95 32.81 0.38
C GLN A 752 25.89 31.59 0.35
N ILE A 753 25.38 30.40 0.64
CA ILE A 753 26.19 29.15 0.59
C ILE A 753 26.77 28.94 -0.82
N ILE A 754 25.95 29.09 -1.86
CA ILE A 754 26.41 28.86 -3.24
C ILE A 754 27.46 29.90 -3.63
N GLU A 755 27.21 31.18 -3.31
CA GLU A 755 28.16 32.28 -3.61
C GLU A 755 29.49 32.11 -2.87
N ASP A 756 29.45 31.79 -1.58
CA ASP A 756 30.66 31.54 -0.79
C ASP A 756 31.47 30.37 -1.37
N MET A 757 30.83 29.26 -1.71
CA MET A 757 31.50 28.10 -2.28
C MET A 757 32.09 28.38 -3.68
N ILE A 758 31.44 29.23 -4.48
CA ILE A 758 31.98 29.67 -5.77
C ILE A 758 33.19 30.58 -5.54
N ALA A 759 33.08 31.55 -4.63
CA ALA A 759 34.17 32.46 -4.30
C ALA A 759 35.40 31.73 -3.80
N GLU A 760 35.23 30.75 -2.90
CA GLU A 760 36.31 29.93 -2.34
C GLU A 760 36.84 28.85 -3.31
N GLY A 761 36.18 28.66 -4.45
CA GLY A 761 36.54 27.67 -5.46
C GLY A 761 36.25 26.24 -5.05
N THR A 762 35.41 26.01 -4.03
CA THR A 762 34.89 24.67 -3.67
C THR A 762 33.76 24.23 -4.58
N LEU A 763 33.16 25.15 -5.35
CA LEU A 763 32.36 24.86 -6.54
C LEU A 763 33.08 25.30 -7.80
N ARG A 764 33.29 24.34 -8.73
CA ARG A 764 34.03 24.54 -9.98
C ARG A 764 33.25 24.02 -11.19
N ASP A 765 33.78 24.29 -12.37
CA ASP A 765 33.20 23.81 -13.64
C ASP A 765 31.73 24.22 -13.79
N LEU A 766 31.43 25.47 -13.48
CA LEU A 766 30.08 26.03 -13.56
C LEU A 766 29.54 25.88 -15.00
N THR A 767 28.46 25.14 -15.15
CA THR A 767 27.76 24.96 -16.42
C THR A 767 26.32 25.45 -16.27
N PHE A 768 25.89 26.29 -17.20
CA PHE A 768 24.57 26.90 -17.19
C PHE A 768 23.75 26.47 -18.40
N GLU A 769 22.51 26.07 -18.17
CA GLU A 769 21.53 25.78 -19.21
C GLU A 769 20.15 26.26 -18.74
N TRP A 770 19.56 27.19 -19.46
CA TRP A 770 18.24 27.73 -19.18
C TRP A 770 18.06 28.17 -17.69
N GLY A 771 19.06 28.93 -17.18
CA GLY A 771 19.06 29.40 -15.79
C GLY A 771 19.28 28.34 -14.72
N ASN A 772 19.41 27.08 -15.11
CA ASN A 772 19.87 26.03 -14.20
C ASN A 772 21.39 25.97 -14.20
N MET A 773 21.97 25.67 -13.07
CA MET A 773 23.42 25.50 -12.91
C MET A 773 23.75 24.09 -12.45
N LEU A 774 24.83 23.55 -12.99
CA LEU A 774 25.52 22.38 -12.43
C LEU A 774 26.96 22.79 -12.15
N ALA A 775 27.43 22.51 -10.92
CA ALA A 775 28.80 22.77 -10.53
C ALA A 775 29.42 21.53 -9.88
N LYS A 776 30.69 21.27 -10.17
CA LYS A 776 31.47 20.19 -9.55
C LYS A 776 31.92 20.61 -8.16
N VAL A 777 31.85 19.70 -7.19
CA VAL A 777 32.32 19.92 -5.83
C VAL A 777 33.80 19.51 -5.72
N ASP A 778 34.66 20.42 -5.27
CA ASP A 778 36.09 20.18 -4.97
C ASP A 778 36.46 20.83 -3.62
N LEU A 779 36.25 20.08 -2.56
CA LEU A 779 36.48 20.57 -1.18
C LEU A 779 37.98 20.47 -0.77
N ASP A 780 38.79 19.74 -1.52
CA ASP A 780 40.19 19.51 -1.16
C ASP A 780 41.14 20.60 -1.70
N HIS A 781 40.70 21.38 -2.67
CA HIS A 781 41.52 22.39 -3.31
C HIS A 781 40.86 23.79 -3.39
N PRO A 782 40.49 24.41 -2.28
CA PRO A 782 39.93 25.76 -2.32
C PRO A 782 40.92 26.78 -2.87
N PHE A 783 40.44 27.92 -3.33
CA PHE A 783 41.33 29.01 -3.76
C PHE A 783 42.08 29.60 -2.57
N LYS A 784 43.30 30.13 -2.80
CA LYS A 784 44.06 30.83 -1.77
C LYS A 784 43.36 32.15 -1.35
N GLU A 785 42.78 32.82 -2.35
CA GLU A 785 42.00 34.04 -2.12
C GLU A 785 40.66 33.91 -2.88
N PRO A 786 39.54 34.38 -2.27
CA PRO A 786 38.23 34.34 -2.91
C PRO A 786 38.19 35.06 -4.24
N ASP A 787 37.52 34.51 -5.27
CA ASP A 787 37.34 35.12 -6.59
C ASP A 787 35.90 35.63 -6.79
N GLU A 788 35.68 36.90 -6.50
CA GLU A 788 34.39 37.58 -6.66
C GLU A 788 33.90 37.64 -8.13
N ARG A 789 34.81 37.52 -9.11
CA ARG A 789 34.42 37.54 -10.53
C ARG A 789 33.61 36.29 -10.89
N LEU A 790 33.89 35.16 -10.28
CA LEU A 790 33.12 33.92 -10.50
C LEU A 790 31.73 34.04 -9.87
N VAL A 791 31.63 34.71 -8.74
CA VAL A 791 30.31 35.02 -8.10
C VAL A 791 29.49 35.93 -9.01
N GLN A 792 30.14 36.94 -9.60
CA GLN A 792 29.45 37.83 -10.53
C GLN A 792 28.99 37.10 -11.80
N LEU A 793 29.84 36.21 -12.35
CA LEU A 793 29.47 35.36 -13.49
C LEU A 793 28.26 34.45 -13.15
N PHE A 794 28.22 33.92 -11.95
CA PHE A 794 27.07 33.15 -11.46
C PHE A 794 25.82 34.00 -11.41
N ARG A 795 25.91 35.17 -10.77
CA ARG A 795 24.76 36.11 -10.68
C ARG A 795 24.22 36.55 -12.03
N ASP A 796 25.12 36.86 -12.96
CA ASP A 796 24.75 37.27 -14.31
C ASP A 796 24.01 36.17 -15.07
N ASN A 797 24.50 34.94 -15.04
CA ASN A 797 23.88 33.80 -15.73
C ASN A 797 22.59 33.32 -15.04
N TYR A 798 22.54 33.36 -13.70
CA TYR A 798 21.37 32.94 -12.93
C TYR A 798 20.22 33.97 -13.02
N SER A 799 20.54 35.27 -13.15
CA SER A 799 19.54 36.35 -13.24
C SER A 799 18.98 36.58 -14.64
N MET A 800 19.63 36.08 -15.70
CA MET A 800 19.20 36.30 -17.08
C MET A 800 17.80 35.78 -17.40
N GLU A 801 17.29 34.77 -16.65
CA GLU A 801 15.93 34.28 -16.87
C GLU A 801 14.81 35.16 -16.26
N LYS A 802 15.10 36.11 -15.40
CA LYS A 802 14.08 37.04 -14.89
C LYS A 802 13.52 37.97 -15.96
N ASN A 803 14.24 38.13 -17.07
CA ASN A 803 13.91 39.09 -18.14
C ASN A 803 13.43 38.45 -19.46
N GLY A 804 13.28 37.15 -19.51
CA GLY A 804 12.96 36.38 -20.72
C GLY A 804 11.61 35.64 -20.71
N ASN A 805 10.60 36.18 -20.01
CA ASN A 805 9.21 35.73 -20.17
C ASN A 805 8.41 36.77 -20.96
#